data_7dd150c57e73078530c2b5e356507d90
#
_entry.id   7dd150c57e73078530c2b5e356507d90
#
_cell.length_a   1.000
_cell.length_b   1.000
_cell.length_c   1.000
_cell.angle_alpha   90.00
_cell.angle_beta   90.00
_cell.angle_gamma   90.00
#
_symmetry.space_group_name_H-M   'P 1'
#
loop_
_entity.id
_entity.type
_entity.pdbx_description
1 polymer ?
#
loop_
_entity_poly.entity_id
_entity_poly.type
_entity_poly.pdbx_seq_one_letter_code
_entity_poly.pdbx_strand_id
1 'polypeptide(L)'
;GGECPLQDQTLAYGPGESRYIEQKRNFEKPIPISENVYLDRERCILCDRCTRFADEVAGDKLIHFQGRGSQTEVNTFPDEPFSSYFSGNTVQICPVGALTARPYRFKARPWDLEEAESTSAFDSVGSRISIHASRNQVLRIQGVDSDSVNWGWISDKERFIFEAFSNVDRLDTPLINKKETENSQQDKSSWPESLKAAASALRETSSDRIAILGGSRLTNESQYAWTKVAKGILGTDNIDAQMGDGLSPEFLLGLPRATINDACKPGGTIVLLGPDPKEELGSLYLRLRHAVVHDGATLIELTPTSTGLTPYAVHSLRVRPGETTEVVRSMFGEGGVAPIGGVDPEDAKKAGSLLQAADSVTVLLGRSSLAETEGPVIDAALALHDRLADVQFLSLIRRGNIHGAFDMGMAPNLLPGRTTLISHQASIKEIWPTLPTTRGHDAVQIIESAAEGKIDVLVLLGADPLNDFPDKSLVAEAIEKTKTIISVDLFPTDTTRKADIVFPAAGPTEIDGTFTNLEGRISLISRKVSPPGTARPDWMIAVDLARYLDRDLGFSSVEEIWEEIEKISPIHQDIIHSLSEQSREGVLVKGEFELSRPEETKVQSRDAYSFRLVVTRTMYDQGTFNAYSQSLVGLAPKASLGFEPTDFSALGVEVGEEVEVVGPKGPVVLPAKPDSKVAKGTVHVGHNHIGFSATELIDASVPVTDLTVVSK
;
A
#
# COMPACT_ATOMS: atom_id res chain seq x y z
N GLY A 1 27.79 -15.37 -9.11
CA GLY A 1 26.89 -14.50 -8.35
C GLY A 1 25.56 -15.16 -7.94
N GLY A 2 25.24 -16.38 -8.47
CA GLY A 2 23.96 -17.04 -8.16
C GLY A 2 22.78 -16.61 -9.05
N GLU A 3 23.02 -15.67 -9.99
CA GLU A 3 22.01 -15.14 -10.91
C GLU A 3 22.51 -15.22 -12.36
N CYS A 4 22.98 -16.41 -12.77
CA CYS A 4 23.48 -16.64 -14.11
C CYS A 4 22.96 -17.99 -14.65
N PRO A 5 21.77 -18.02 -15.29
CA PRO A 5 21.22 -19.25 -15.86
C PRO A 5 22.18 -19.98 -16.79
N LEU A 6 22.95 -19.24 -17.61
CA LEU A 6 23.99 -19.84 -18.47
C LEU A 6 25.07 -20.58 -17.66
N GLN A 7 25.54 -20.00 -16.55
CA GLN A 7 26.54 -20.64 -15.69
C GLN A 7 25.97 -21.88 -15.01
N ASP A 8 24.74 -21.83 -14.56
CA ASP A 8 24.06 -22.92 -13.87
C ASP A 8 23.88 -24.12 -14.81
N GLN A 9 23.45 -23.88 -16.07
CA GLN A 9 23.36 -24.91 -17.09
C GLN A 9 24.73 -25.47 -17.48
N THR A 10 25.77 -24.63 -17.54
CA THR A 10 27.13 -25.07 -17.82
C THR A 10 27.68 -25.97 -16.71
N LEU A 11 27.39 -25.65 -15.45
CA LEU A 11 27.80 -26.47 -14.31
C LEU A 11 27.07 -27.82 -14.27
N ALA A 12 25.78 -27.83 -14.68
CA ALA A 12 24.98 -29.07 -14.70
C ALA A 12 25.36 -30.02 -15.86
N TYR A 13 25.64 -29.49 -17.06
CA TYR A 13 25.71 -30.25 -18.29
C TYR A 13 26.98 -30.01 -19.13
N GLY A 14 27.76 -28.97 -18.79
CA GLY A 14 28.92 -28.55 -19.58
C GLY A 14 30.26 -29.11 -19.07
N PRO A 15 31.34 -29.01 -19.87
CA PRO A 15 32.70 -29.32 -19.42
C PRO A 15 33.19 -28.28 -18.41
N GLY A 16 33.99 -28.73 -17.43
CA GLY A 16 34.57 -27.86 -16.41
C GLY A 16 35.68 -26.93 -16.87
N GLU A 17 36.22 -27.17 -18.09
CA GLU A 17 37.36 -26.46 -18.64
C GLU A 17 36.98 -25.59 -19.83
N SER A 18 37.58 -24.38 -19.89
CA SER A 18 37.42 -23.47 -21.03
C SER A 18 38.25 -23.92 -22.22
N ARG A 19 37.65 -24.01 -23.41
CA ARG A 19 38.36 -24.23 -24.67
C ARG A 19 38.96 -22.95 -25.27
N TYR A 20 38.71 -21.79 -24.70
CA TYR A 20 39.23 -20.53 -25.17
C TYR A 20 40.66 -20.35 -24.69
N ILE A 21 41.59 -20.23 -25.61
CA ILE A 21 43.05 -20.20 -25.35
C ILE A 21 43.64 -18.78 -25.47
N GLU A 22 42.89 -17.82 -26.04
CA GLU A 22 43.36 -16.45 -26.19
C GLU A 22 43.17 -15.63 -24.90
N GLN A 23 43.82 -14.47 -24.88
CA GLN A 23 43.65 -13.55 -23.73
C GLN A 23 42.21 -13.02 -23.65
N LYS A 24 41.55 -13.25 -22.52
CA LYS A 24 40.20 -12.73 -22.25
C LYS A 24 40.25 -11.25 -21.97
N ARG A 25 39.22 -10.52 -22.40
CA ARG A 25 39.07 -9.12 -22.05
C ARG A 25 38.82 -8.98 -20.52
N ASN A 26 39.42 -7.95 -19.93
CA ASN A 26 39.20 -7.61 -18.53
C ASN A 26 38.62 -6.21 -18.46
N PHE A 27 37.49 -6.08 -17.79
CA PHE A 27 36.81 -4.83 -17.51
C PHE A 27 36.72 -4.60 -15.99
N GLU A 28 36.51 -3.36 -15.61
CA GLU A 28 36.17 -3.04 -14.25
C GLU A 28 34.88 -3.78 -13.82
N LYS A 29 34.88 -4.36 -12.62
CA LYS A 29 33.72 -5.08 -12.06
C LYS A 29 33.80 -5.22 -10.54
N PRO A 30 32.65 -5.17 -9.84
CA PRO A 30 31.32 -4.84 -10.37
C PRO A 30 31.17 -3.34 -10.59
N ILE A 31 30.34 -2.93 -11.54
CA ILE A 31 29.97 -1.53 -11.75
C ILE A 31 28.60 -1.34 -11.09
N PRO A 32 28.47 -0.49 -10.04
CA PRO A 32 27.17 -0.13 -9.52
C PRO A 32 26.44 0.77 -10.52
N ILE A 33 25.34 0.30 -11.09
CA ILE A 33 24.50 1.11 -12.00
C ILE A 33 23.28 1.71 -11.28
N SER A 34 22.97 1.19 -10.11
CA SER A 34 22.03 1.76 -9.13
C SER A 34 22.42 1.29 -7.72
N GLU A 35 21.67 1.72 -6.73
CA GLU A 35 21.86 1.28 -5.33
C GLU A 35 21.72 -0.23 -5.17
N ASN A 36 20.85 -0.87 -5.95
CA ASN A 36 20.49 -2.28 -5.81
C ASN A 36 20.98 -3.20 -6.94
N VAL A 37 21.51 -2.65 -8.06
CA VAL A 37 21.90 -3.44 -9.23
C VAL A 37 23.35 -3.19 -9.62
N TYR A 38 24.10 -4.28 -9.79
CA TYR A 38 25.46 -4.31 -10.30
C TYR A 38 25.50 -4.84 -11.73
N LEU A 39 26.39 -4.23 -12.54
CA LEU A 39 26.71 -4.67 -13.90
C LEU A 39 28.12 -5.29 -13.97
N ASP A 40 28.23 -6.45 -14.61
CA ASP A 40 29.48 -7.09 -15.03
C ASP A 40 29.51 -7.16 -16.56
N ARG A 41 30.25 -6.25 -17.19
CA ARG A 41 30.33 -6.17 -18.66
C ARG A 41 30.97 -7.39 -19.31
N GLU A 42 31.88 -8.08 -18.62
CA GLU A 42 32.52 -9.29 -19.16
C GLU A 42 31.52 -10.43 -19.37
N ARG A 43 30.42 -10.44 -18.66
CA ARG A 43 29.35 -11.45 -18.75
C ARG A 43 28.22 -11.06 -19.70
N CYS A 44 28.14 -9.79 -20.05
CA CYS A 44 27.08 -9.29 -20.92
C CYS A 44 27.20 -9.86 -22.34
N ILE A 45 26.10 -10.43 -22.85
CA ILE A 45 26.00 -10.98 -24.21
C ILE A 45 25.27 -10.02 -25.17
N LEU A 46 24.98 -8.80 -24.75
CA LEU A 46 24.33 -7.74 -25.54
C LEU A 46 22.98 -8.19 -26.14
N CYS A 47 22.18 -8.91 -25.36
CA CYS A 47 20.91 -9.49 -25.82
C CYS A 47 19.74 -8.51 -25.82
N ASP A 48 19.94 -7.27 -25.38
CA ASP A 48 18.97 -6.17 -25.37
C ASP A 48 17.75 -6.32 -24.41
N ARG A 49 17.64 -7.41 -23.63
CA ARG A 49 16.49 -7.63 -22.77
C ARG A 49 16.30 -6.53 -21.72
N CYS A 50 17.39 -6.09 -21.07
CA CYS A 50 17.34 -5.09 -19.99
C CYS A 50 16.98 -3.69 -20.52
N THR A 51 17.57 -3.27 -21.65
CA THR A 51 17.30 -1.96 -22.25
C THR A 51 15.89 -1.90 -22.81
N ARG A 52 15.42 -2.99 -23.46
CA ARG A 52 14.04 -3.10 -23.92
C ARG A 52 13.03 -3.13 -22.78
N PHE A 53 13.31 -3.85 -21.70
CA PHE A 53 12.44 -3.83 -20.52
C PHE A 53 12.32 -2.41 -19.96
N ALA A 54 13.45 -1.72 -19.80
CA ALA A 54 13.46 -0.36 -19.25
C ALA A 54 12.66 0.63 -20.12
N ASP A 55 12.78 0.55 -21.45
CA ASP A 55 12.08 1.41 -22.40
C ASP A 55 10.61 0.99 -22.62
N GLU A 56 10.41 -0.28 -23.05
CA GLU A 56 9.11 -0.75 -23.52
C GLU A 56 8.15 -1.09 -22.36
N VAL A 57 8.64 -1.69 -21.26
CA VAL A 57 7.79 -2.12 -20.14
C VAL A 57 7.73 -1.08 -19.03
N ALA A 58 8.88 -0.67 -18.48
CA ALA A 58 8.92 0.25 -17.35
C ALA A 58 8.68 1.73 -17.74
N GLY A 59 9.07 2.11 -18.97
CA GLY A 59 9.04 3.49 -19.43
C GLY A 59 10.15 4.36 -18.84
N ASP A 60 11.16 3.74 -18.22
CA ASP A 60 12.31 4.38 -17.57
C ASP A 60 13.57 4.09 -18.39
N LYS A 61 13.81 4.83 -19.46
CA LYS A 61 14.94 4.64 -20.38
C LYS A 61 16.28 5.08 -19.79
N LEU A 62 16.64 4.56 -18.61
CA LEU A 62 17.84 4.92 -17.87
C LEU A 62 19.04 4.00 -18.17
N ILE A 63 18.87 2.93 -18.93
CA ILE A 63 19.90 2.00 -19.34
C ILE A 63 19.81 1.82 -20.85
N HIS A 64 20.97 1.90 -21.56
CA HIS A 64 21.01 1.93 -23.00
C HIS A 64 22.30 1.30 -23.55
N PHE A 65 22.37 1.04 -24.87
CA PHE A 65 23.58 0.69 -25.54
C PHE A 65 24.41 1.93 -25.88
N GLN A 66 25.71 1.84 -25.59
CA GLN A 66 26.70 2.84 -25.97
C GLN A 66 27.74 2.20 -26.92
N GLY A 67 28.29 2.98 -27.85
CA GLY A 67 29.30 2.52 -28.80
C GLY A 67 28.70 1.70 -29.93
N ARG A 68 29.60 1.11 -30.76
CA ARG A 68 29.23 0.25 -31.89
C ARG A 68 30.26 -0.84 -32.14
N GLY A 69 29.85 -1.94 -32.80
CA GLY A 69 30.72 -3.07 -33.11
C GLY A 69 31.29 -3.69 -31.84
N SER A 70 32.59 -3.93 -31.84
CA SER A 70 33.29 -4.53 -30.70
C SER A 70 33.37 -3.63 -29.46
N GLN A 71 33.00 -2.37 -29.59
CA GLN A 71 32.97 -1.37 -28.49
C GLN A 71 31.56 -1.18 -27.93
N THR A 72 30.58 -1.93 -28.41
CA THR A 72 29.22 -1.87 -27.90
C THR A 72 29.18 -2.38 -26.46
N GLU A 73 28.60 -1.60 -25.58
CA GLU A 73 28.37 -1.96 -24.17
C GLU A 73 27.06 -1.40 -23.65
N VAL A 74 26.53 -2.03 -22.59
CA VAL A 74 25.40 -1.51 -21.83
C VAL A 74 25.89 -0.52 -20.81
N ASN A 75 25.23 0.64 -20.71
CA ASN A 75 25.63 1.73 -19.82
C ASN A 75 24.41 2.53 -19.31
N THR A 76 24.64 3.38 -18.29
CA THR A 76 23.73 4.43 -17.84
C THR A 76 24.21 5.78 -18.39
N PHE A 77 23.36 6.80 -18.36
CA PHE A 77 23.80 8.16 -18.67
C PHE A 77 24.70 8.71 -17.53
N PRO A 78 25.66 9.60 -17.84
CA PRO A 78 26.43 10.28 -16.81
C PRO A 78 25.48 10.99 -15.82
N ASP A 79 25.76 10.85 -14.54
CA ASP A 79 24.97 11.43 -13.43
C ASP A 79 23.50 10.98 -13.32
N GLU A 80 23.06 10.03 -14.17
CA GLU A 80 21.73 9.42 -14.13
C GLU A 80 21.85 7.92 -13.86
N PRO A 81 21.83 7.48 -12.60
CA PRO A 81 21.87 6.07 -12.25
C PRO A 81 20.58 5.35 -12.71
N PHE A 82 20.65 4.03 -12.84
CA PHE A 82 19.48 3.20 -13.14
C PHE A 82 18.52 3.12 -11.93
N SER A 83 17.93 4.23 -11.57
CA SER A 83 17.05 4.42 -10.40
C SER A 83 15.58 4.10 -10.69
N SER A 84 15.31 3.21 -11.64
CA SER A 84 13.96 2.72 -11.93
C SER A 84 13.39 1.93 -10.75
N TYR A 85 12.11 2.13 -10.43
CA TYR A 85 11.37 1.33 -9.44
C TYR A 85 11.19 -0.15 -9.85
N PHE A 86 11.66 -0.51 -11.03
CA PHE A 86 11.51 -1.84 -11.62
C PHE A 86 12.85 -2.46 -12.01
N SER A 87 13.97 -1.90 -11.56
CA SER A 87 15.33 -2.29 -11.97
C SER A 87 15.64 -3.77 -11.72
N GLY A 88 15.11 -4.35 -10.64
CA GLY A 88 15.29 -5.75 -10.28
C GLY A 88 14.69 -6.74 -11.29
N ASN A 89 13.69 -6.34 -12.09
CA ASN A 89 13.19 -7.20 -13.16
C ASN A 89 14.25 -7.43 -14.24
N THR A 90 15.12 -6.46 -14.50
CA THR A 90 16.23 -6.64 -15.46
C THR A 90 17.23 -7.69 -14.99
N VAL A 91 17.42 -7.85 -13.69
CA VAL A 91 18.22 -8.92 -13.09
C VAL A 91 17.54 -10.27 -13.32
N GLN A 92 16.24 -10.36 -13.08
CA GLN A 92 15.46 -11.59 -13.24
C GLN A 92 15.44 -12.10 -14.68
N ILE A 93 15.32 -11.20 -15.67
CA ILE A 93 15.28 -11.58 -17.10
C ILE A 93 16.66 -11.69 -17.76
N CYS A 94 17.74 -11.29 -17.09
CA CYS A 94 19.08 -11.37 -17.63
C CYS A 94 19.50 -12.84 -17.76
N PRO A 95 19.81 -13.35 -18.98
CA PRO A 95 20.12 -14.76 -19.18
C PRO A 95 21.51 -15.14 -18.67
N VAL A 96 22.31 -14.17 -18.27
CA VAL A 96 23.67 -14.31 -17.78
C VAL A 96 23.87 -13.51 -16.49
N GLY A 97 24.95 -13.73 -15.78
CA GLY A 97 25.26 -12.98 -14.54
C GLY A 97 25.85 -11.59 -14.79
N ALA A 98 25.43 -10.91 -15.86
CA ALA A 98 25.84 -9.54 -16.14
C ALA A 98 25.14 -8.55 -15.21
N LEU A 99 23.84 -8.67 -15.01
CA LEU A 99 23.10 -7.92 -14.02
C LEU A 99 22.85 -8.79 -12.79
N THR A 100 23.15 -8.28 -11.62
CA THR A 100 22.99 -8.98 -10.35
C THR A 100 22.42 -8.06 -9.28
N ALA A 101 21.53 -8.61 -8.44
CA ALA A 101 20.98 -7.88 -7.31
C ALA A 101 21.98 -7.80 -6.15
N ARG A 102 22.25 -6.60 -5.65
CA ARG A 102 23.17 -6.38 -4.52
C ARG A 102 22.86 -7.26 -3.30
N PRO A 103 21.60 -7.37 -2.83
CA PRO A 103 21.28 -8.15 -1.64
C PRO A 103 21.50 -9.66 -1.80
N TYR A 104 21.37 -10.17 -3.01
CA TYR A 104 21.47 -11.62 -3.27
C TYR A 104 22.84 -12.06 -3.79
N ARG A 105 23.62 -11.16 -4.38
CA ARG A 105 24.90 -11.48 -5.01
C ARG A 105 25.82 -12.28 -4.07
N PHE A 106 26.26 -13.48 -4.49
CA PHE A 106 27.11 -14.41 -3.74
C PHE A 106 26.48 -15.04 -2.48
N LYS A 107 25.18 -14.98 -2.31
CA LYS A 107 24.50 -15.59 -1.15
C LYS A 107 24.26 -17.07 -1.31
N ALA A 108 23.76 -17.51 -2.46
CA ALA A 108 23.43 -18.90 -2.74
C ALA A 108 23.52 -19.22 -4.23
N ARG A 109 23.48 -20.52 -4.56
CA ARG A 109 23.25 -21.03 -5.92
C ARG A 109 21.80 -21.47 -6.06
N PRO A 110 21.22 -21.56 -7.30
CA PRO A 110 19.84 -21.98 -7.46
C PRO A 110 19.48 -23.31 -6.81
N TRP A 111 20.40 -24.29 -6.83
CA TRP A 111 20.20 -25.62 -6.20
C TRP A 111 20.32 -25.62 -4.69
N ASP A 112 20.80 -24.53 -4.07
CA ASP A 112 20.82 -24.34 -2.61
C ASP A 112 19.53 -23.70 -2.10
N LEU A 113 18.65 -23.29 -3.01
CA LEU A 113 17.40 -22.59 -2.70
C LEU A 113 16.23 -23.56 -2.64
N GLU A 114 15.40 -23.32 -1.69
CA GLU A 114 14.03 -23.81 -1.63
C GLU A 114 13.11 -22.68 -2.01
N GLU A 115 12.03 -22.96 -2.76
CA GLU A 115 11.08 -21.93 -3.20
C GLU A 115 9.65 -22.25 -2.77
N ALA A 116 8.85 -21.21 -2.66
CA ALA A 116 7.41 -21.30 -2.50
C ALA A 116 6.75 -20.16 -3.29
N GLU A 117 5.77 -20.50 -4.13
CA GLU A 117 4.91 -19.50 -4.77
C GLU A 117 3.97 -18.91 -3.71
N SER A 118 3.81 -17.59 -3.73
CA SER A 118 3.05 -16.83 -2.75
C SER A 118 2.48 -15.56 -3.40
N THR A 119 1.84 -14.71 -2.59
CA THR A 119 1.32 -13.41 -3.00
C THR A 119 2.08 -12.30 -2.26
N SER A 120 2.38 -11.21 -2.95
CA SER A 120 2.94 -10.00 -2.34
C SER A 120 1.94 -9.40 -1.35
N ALA A 121 2.41 -9.16 -0.13
CA ALA A 121 1.60 -8.60 0.96
C ALA A 121 1.79 -7.07 1.12
N PHE A 122 2.53 -6.42 0.22
CA PHE A 122 3.01 -5.06 0.44
C PHE A 122 2.08 -3.99 -0.11
N ASP A 123 1.38 -4.31 -1.18
CA ASP A 123 0.33 -3.48 -1.73
C ASP A 123 -0.91 -4.31 -2.12
N SER A 124 -1.98 -3.64 -2.49
CA SER A 124 -3.26 -4.27 -2.79
C SER A 124 -3.35 -4.88 -4.19
N VAL A 125 -2.33 -4.78 -5.01
CA VAL A 125 -2.32 -5.44 -6.34
C VAL A 125 -2.30 -6.95 -6.17
N GLY A 126 -1.62 -7.43 -5.12
CA GLY A 126 -1.51 -8.86 -4.84
C GLY A 126 -0.67 -9.59 -5.90
N SER A 127 0.45 -8.98 -6.31
CA SER A 127 1.37 -9.55 -7.28
C SER A 127 1.80 -10.97 -6.91
N ARG A 128 1.80 -11.87 -7.89
CA ARG A 128 2.28 -13.25 -7.67
C ARG A 128 3.80 -13.26 -7.61
N ILE A 129 4.33 -13.90 -6.56
CA ILE A 129 5.76 -13.94 -6.27
C ILE A 129 6.22 -15.36 -5.94
N SER A 130 7.51 -15.63 -6.12
CA SER A 130 8.21 -16.79 -5.58
C SER A 130 9.20 -16.33 -4.51
N ILE A 131 9.10 -16.93 -3.33
CA ILE A 131 9.97 -16.67 -2.19
C ILE A 131 11.07 -17.73 -2.19
N HIS A 132 12.31 -17.31 -2.31
CA HIS A 132 13.48 -18.19 -2.32
C HIS A 132 14.22 -18.07 -0.99
N ALA A 133 14.37 -19.18 -0.31
CA ALA A 133 15.03 -19.26 0.98
C ALA A 133 16.12 -20.36 1.02
N SER A 134 17.06 -20.21 1.93
CA SER A 134 18.02 -21.24 2.28
C SER A 134 18.32 -21.13 3.79
N ARG A 135 18.40 -22.27 4.46
CA ARG A 135 18.72 -22.34 5.90
C ARG A 135 17.84 -21.42 6.77
N ASN A 136 16.53 -21.46 6.53
CA ASN A 136 15.53 -20.65 7.24
C ASN A 136 15.73 -19.12 7.09
N GLN A 137 16.33 -18.67 5.98
CA GLN A 137 16.47 -17.24 5.67
C GLN A 137 15.98 -16.98 4.25
N VAL A 138 15.13 -15.98 4.08
CA VAL A 138 14.73 -15.49 2.74
C VAL A 138 15.93 -14.78 2.13
N LEU A 139 16.28 -15.16 0.91
CA LEU A 139 17.45 -14.61 0.21
C LEU A 139 17.07 -13.75 -0.99
N ARG A 140 15.90 -14.01 -1.61
CA ARG A 140 15.35 -13.18 -2.68
C ARG A 140 13.87 -13.44 -2.89
N ILE A 141 13.20 -12.47 -3.51
CA ILE A 141 11.83 -12.58 -4.05
C ILE A 141 11.90 -12.34 -5.56
N GLN A 142 11.18 -13.15 -6.31
CA GLN A 142 11.03 -13.00 -7.77
C GLN A 142 9.55 -12.91 -8.15
N GLY A 143 9.23 -12.17 -9.22
CA GLY A 143 7.89 -12.16 -9.78
C GLY A 143 7.55 -13.48 -10.47
N VAL A 144 6.32 -13.94 -10.31
CA VAL A 144 5.75 -15.11 -10.97
C VAL A 144 4.68 -14.64 -11.95
N ASP A 145 4.65 -15.26 -13.11
CA ASP A 145 3.71 -14.91 -14.15
C ASP A 145 2.27 -15.24 -13.75
N SER A 146 1.40 -14.25 -13.88
CA SER A 146 -0.05 -14.35 -13.74
C SER A 146 -0.68 -13.40 -14.75
N ASP A 147 -1.48 -13.96 -15.64
CA ASP A 147 -2.16 -13.20 -16.71
C ASP A 147 -3.14 -12.20 -16.14
N SER A 148 -3.78 -12.54 -15.04
CA SER A 148 -4.78 -11.68 -14.38
C SER A 148 -4.16 -10.52 -13.60
N VAL A 149 -2.94 -10.66 -13.06
CA VAL A 149 -2.40 -9.70 -12.09
C VAL A 149 -1.17 -8.97 -12.62
N ASN A 150 0.02 -9.57 -12.63
CA ASN A 150 1.29 -8.85 -12.76
C ASN A 150 2.21 -9.29 -13.89
N TRP A 151 1.87 -10.29 -14.71
CA TRP A 151 2.69 -10.78 -15.83
C TRP A 151 4.15 -11.11 -15.45
N GLY A 152 4.37 -11.52 -14.22
CA GLY A 152 5.71 -11.80 -13.68
C GLY A 152 6.53 -10.55 -13.29
N TRP A 153 6.01 -9.34 -13.46
CA TRP A 153 6.70 -8.11 -13.06
C TRP A 153 6.31 -7.69 -11.64
N ILE A 154 7.30 -7.22 -10.87
CA ILE A 154 7.11 -6.68 -9.53
C ILE A 154 7.95 -5.41 -9.35
N SER A 155 7.55 -4.54 -8.43
CA SER A 155 8.34 -3.38 -8.06
C SER A 155 9.61 -3.78 -7.29
N ASP A 156 10.60 -2.90 -7.26
CA ASP A 156 11.82 -3.12 -6.48
C ASP A 156 11.54 -3.12 -4.98
N LYS A 157 10.50 -2.40 -4.53
CA LYS A 157 10.02 -2.46 -3.15
C LYS A 157 9.56 -3.88 -2.81
N GLU A 158 8.67 -4.49 -3.61
CA GLU A 158 8.22 -5.87 -3.41
C GLU A 158 9.39 -6.86 -3.45
N ARG A 159 10.37 -6.61 -4.32
CA ARG A 159 11.53 -7.49 -4.52
C ARG A 159 12.51 -7.49 -3.37
N PHE A 160 12.78 -6.34 -2.75
CA PHE A 160 13.87 -6.19 -1.78
C PHE A 160 13.41 -6.05 -0.33
N ILE A 161 12.11 -5.91 -0.09
CA ILE A 161 11.56 -5.71 1.25
C ILE A 161 11.75 -6.93 2.19
N PHE A 162 12.05 -8.10 1.64
CA PHE A 162 12.30 -9.31 2.45
C PHE A 162 13.43 -9.15 3.47
N GLU A 163 14.37 -8.22 3.24
CA GLU A 163 15.44 -7.95 4.19
C GLU A 163 14.91 -7.47 5.54
N ALA A 164 13.75 -6.79 5.55
CA ALA A 164 13.10 -6.38 6.78
C ALA A 164 12.74 -7.58 7.68
N PHE A 165 12.33 -8.72 7.09
CA PHE A 165 11.94 -9.89 7.87
C PHE A 165 13.11 -10.61 8.53
N SER A 166 14.32 -10.43 8.01
CA SER A 166 15.56 -10.97 8.60
C SER A 166 16.30 -9.94 9.46
N ASN A 167 15.68 -8.78 9.73
CA ASN A 167 16.29 -7.72 10.54
C ASN A 167 16.37 -8.14 12.01
N VAL A 168 17.47 -7.75 12.67
CA VAL A 168 17.74 -8.09 14.09
C VAL A 168 16.77 -7.40 15.06
N ASP A 169 16.15 -6.32 14.64
CA ASP A 169 15.18 -5.55 15.45
C ASP A 169 13.76 -6.15 15.41
N ARG A 170 13.55 -7.31 14.77
CA ARG A 170 12.27 -8.01 14.80
C ARG A 170 11.87 -8.35 16.24
N LEU A 171 10.60 -8.11 16.54
CA LEU A 171 10.00 -8.57 17.80
C LEU A 171 9.99 -10.11 17.82
N ASP A 172 10.55 -10.69 18.88
CA ASP A 172 10.74 -12.13 19.05
C ASP A 172 10.07 -12.72 20.31
N THR A 173 9.69 -11.86 21.24
CA THR A 173 9.16 -12.21 22.56
C THR A 173 8.13 -11.14 22.97
N PRO A 174 7.06 -11.50 23.70
CA PRO A 174 6.12 -10.51 24.24
C PRO A 174 6.80 -9.51 25.15
N LEU A 175 6.31 -8.26 25.15
CA LEU A 175 6.79 -7.19 26.01
C LEU A 175 5.65 -6.63 26.86
N ILE A 176 5.96 -6.22 28.09
CA ILE A 176 5.02 -5.51 28.99
C ILE A 176 5.71 -4.25 29.53
N ASN A 177 5.00 -3.13 29.51
CA ASN A 177 5.44 -1.90 30.13
C ASN A 177 5.08 -1.91 31.62
N LYS A 178 6.09 -1.96 32.50
CA LYS A 178 5.92 -1.83 33.94
C LYS A 178 5.97 -0.36 34.34
N LYS A 179 4.78 0.25 34.49
CA LYS A 179 4.62 1.69 34.84
C LYS A 179 5.22 2.12 36.19
N GLU A 180 5.84 1.21 36.95
CA GLU A 180 6.36 1.46 38.30
C GLU A 180 7.78 2.08 38.35
N THR A 181 8.46 2.22 37.22
CA THR A 181 9.80 2.82 37.16
C THR A 181 9.76 4.18 36.49
N GLU A 182 10.49 5.19 37.03
CA GLU A 182 10.59 6.54 36.45
C GLU A 182 11.05 6.60 34.98
N ASN A 183 11.63 5.50 34.48
CA ASN A 183 11.90 5.25 33.07
C ASN A 183 10.96 4.11 32.60
N SER A 184 9.85 4.45 31.96
CA SER A 184 8.93 3.48 31.37
C SER A 184 9.64 2.68 30.26
N GLN A 185 10.23 1.56 30.64
CA GLN A 185 10.90 0.63 29.73
C GLN A 185 10.06 -0.64 29.58
N GLN A 186 9.87 -1.11 28.34
CA GLN A 186 9.21 -2.36 28.06
C GLN A 186 10.16 -3.53 28.42
N ASP A 187 9.70 -4.43 29.28
CA ASP A 187 10.44 -5.64 29.68
C ASP A 187 9.95 -6.85 28.89
N LYS A 188 10.86 -7.79 28.59
CA LYS A 188 10.48 -9.11 28.04
C LYS A 188 9.58 -9.85 29.03
N SER A 189 8.51 -10.43 28.51
CA SER A 189 7.51 -11.16 29.27
C SER A 189 7.20 -12.52 28.65
N SER A 190 6.52 -13.38 29.38
CA SER A 190 6.01 -14.63 28.86
C SER A 190 4.65 -14.46 28.18
N TRP A 191 4.32 -15.35 27.23
CA TRP A 191 3.01 -15.39 26.61
C TRP A 191 1.85 -15.46 27.63
N PRO A 192 1.88 -16.38 28.66
CA PRO A 192 0.81 -16.42 29.65
C PRO A 192 0.63 -15.13 30.45
N GLU A 193 1.71 -14.45 30.81
CA GLU A 193 1.68 -13.20 31.57
C GLU A 193 1.07 -12.07 30.71
N SER A 194 1.54 -11.91 29.47
CA SER A 194 1.07 -10.89 28.56
C SER A 194 -0.39 -11.10 28.14
N LEU A 195 -0.78 -12.34 27.82
CA LEU A 195 -2.18 -12.67 27.48
C LEU A 195 -3.12 -12.44 28.66
N LYS A 196 -2.69 -12.79 29.90
CA LYS A 196 -3.48 -12.54 31.11
C LYS A 196 -3.67 -11.05 31.34
N ALA A 197 -2.63 -10.24 31.16
CA ALA A 197 -2.70 -8.79 31.30
C ALA A 197 -3.65 -8.16 30.26
N ALA A 198 -3.52 -8.57 28.99
CA ALA A 198 -4.39 -8.10 27.91
C ALA A 198 -5.85 -8.50 28.14
N ALA A 199 -6.11 -9.74 28.49
CA ALA A 199 -7.46 -10.23 28.79
C ALA A 199 -8.09 -9.53 30.01
N SER A 200 -7.31 -9.20 31.04
CA SER A 200 -7.81 -8.44 32.20
C SER A 200 -8.24 -7.03 31.77
N ALA A 201 -7.41 -6.31 31.02
CA ALA A 201 -7.73 -4.98 30.53
C ALA A 201 -9.01 -4.96 29.66
N LEU A 202 -9.15 -5.95 28.77
CA LEU A 202 -10.34 -6.08 27.90
C LEU A 202 -11.61 -6.46 28.68
N ARG A 203 -11.49 -7.35 29.69
CA ARG A 203 -12.62 -7.81 30.50
C ARG A 203 -13.17 -6.73 31.42
N GLU A 204 -12.30 -5.85 31.92
CA GLU A 204 -12.66 -4.76 32.83
C GLU A 204 -13.23 -3.54 32.11
N THR A 205 -13.21 -3.54 30.79
CA THR A 205 -13.63 -2.40 29.94
C THR A 205 -14.93 -2.70 29.21
N SER A 206 -15.85 -1.75 29.18
CA SER A 206 -17.10 -1.88 28.40
C SER A 206 -16.85 -1.84 26.90
N SER A 207 -17.66 -2.53 26.11
CA SER A 207 -17.47 -2.72 24.67
C SER A 207 -17.38 -1.43 23.87
N ASP A 208 -18.09 -0.39 24.26
CA ASP A 208 -18.08 0.95 23.65
C ASP A 208 -16.77 1.72 23.88
N ARG A 209 -15.97 1.33 24.88
CA ARG A 209 -14.68 1.93 25.20
C ARG A 209 -13.49 1.07 24.75
N ILE A 210 -13.74 0.01 23.98
CA ILE A 210 -12.73 -0.83 23.33
C ILE A 210 -12.73 -0.50 21.85
N ALA A 211 -11.54 -0.33 21.27
CA ALA A 211 -11.38 -0.18 19.82
C ALA A 211 -10.21 -1.03 19.30
N ILE A 212 -10.34 -1.48 18.04
CA ILE A 212 -9.31 -2.23 17.31
C ILE A 212 -8.99 -1.47 16.01
N LEU A 213 -7.71 -1.17 15.79
CA LEU A 213 -7.26 -0.40 14.65
C LEU A 213 -6.13 -1.14 13.89
N GLY A 214 -6.23 -1.19 12.56
CA GLY A 214 -5.28 -1.89 11.71
C GLY A 214 -5.75 -3.28 11.29
N GLY A 215 -4.82 -4.11 10.82
CA GLY A 215 -5.12 -5.46 10.33
C GLY A 215 -5.21 -5.59 8.81
N SER A 216 -5.02 -4.50 8.06
CA SER A 216 -5.04 -4.52 6.59
C SER A 216 -3.90 -5.31 5.93
N ARG A 217 -2.90 -5.73 6.68
CA ARG A 217 -1.79 -6.57 6.18
C ARG A 217 -1.83 -8.00 6.71
N LEU A 218 -2.82 -8.34 7.50
CA LEU A 218 -3.06 -9.69 8.00
C LEU A 218 -3.65 -10.56 6.88
N THR A 219 -3.53 -11.88 7.01
CA THR A 219 -4.25 -12.82 6.14
C THR A 219 -5.76 -12.74 6.40
N ASN A 220 -6.58 -13.19 5.45
CA ASN A 220 -8.04 -13.23 5.61
C ASN A 220 -8.45 -13.99 6.88
N GLU A 221 -7.75 -15.08 7.17
CA GLU A 221 -7.99 -15.91 8.35
C GLU A 221 -7.70 -15.14 9.64
N SER A 222 -6.60 -14.40 9.66
CA SER A 222 -6.25 -13.56 10.82
C SER A 222 -7.24 -12.39 10.99
N GLN A 223 -7.64 -11.77 9.89
CA GLN A 223 -8.66 -10.71 9.90
C GLN A 223 -10.00 -11.25 10.41
N TYR A 224 -10.40 -12.44 9.95
CA TYR A 224 -11.62 -13.10 10.44
C TYR A 224 -11.55 -13.39 11.95
N ALA A 225 -10.45 -13.98 12.41
CA ALA A 225 -10.26 -14.31 13.82
C ALA A 225 -10.35 -13.06 14.73
N TRP A 226 -9.68 -11.95 14.34
CA TRP A 226 -9.75 -10.70 15.09
C TRP A 226 -11.11 -10.02 15.01
N THR A 227 -11.80 -10.09 13.87
CA THR A 227 -13.19 -9.61 13.75
C THR A 227 -14.12 -10.39 14.67
N LYS A 228 -13.95 -11.72 14.76
CA LYS A 228 -14.73 -12.57 15.69
C LYS A 228 -14.43 -12.24 17.16
N VAL A 229 -13.17 -11.93 17.50
CA VAL A 229 -12.82 -11.42 18.85
C VAL A 229 -13.53 -10.10 19.13
N ALA A 230 -13.44 -9.13 18.22
CA ALA A 230 -14.03 -7.82 18.39
C ALA A 230 -15.56 -7.86 18.53
N LYS A 231 -16.22 -8.38 17.50
CA LYS A 231 -17.69 -8.32 17.37
C LYS A 231 -18.39 -9.51 18.05
N GLY A 232 -17.79 -10.71 17.93
CA GLY A 232 -18.39 -11.96 18.44
C GLY A 232 -18.09 -12.25 19.91
N ILE A 233 -17.05 -11.68 20.52
CA ILE A 233 -16.69 -11.89 21.93
C ILE A 233 -16.80 -10.61 22.74
N LEU A 234 -16.08 -9.54 22.34
CA LEU A 234 -16.06 -8.27 23.07
C LEU A 234 -17.33 -7.43 22.82
N GLY A 235 -18.06 -7.70 21.74
CA GLY A 235 -19.30 -7.00 21.40
C GLY A 235 -19.07 -5.54 20.97
N THR A 236 -17.85 -5.18 20.50
CA THR A 236 -17.55 -3.87 19.96
C THR A 236 -17.57 -3.87 18.44
N ASP A 237 -18.10 -2.80 17.85
CA ASP A 237 -18.00 -2.51 16.40
C ASP A 237 -17.01 -1.36 16.13
N ASN A 238 -16.27 -0.88 17.12
CA ASN A 238 -15.17 0.06 16.95
C ASN A 238 -13.95 -0.68 16.41
N ILE A 239 -13.99 -1.03 15.13
CA ILE A 239 -12.94 -1.77 14.45
C ILE A 239 -12.79 -1.25 13.03
N ASP A 240 -11.56 -0.90 12.63
CA ASP A 240 -11.27 -0.50 11.27
C ASP A 240 -9.86 -0.93 10.85
N ALA A 241 -9.77 -1.60 9.71
CA ALA A 241 -8.50 -2.00 9.13
C ALA A 241 -7.75 -0.85 8.43
N GLN A 242 -8.42 0.25 8.13
CA GLN A 242 -7.83 1.45 7.55
C GLN A 242 -7.12 2.30 8.61
N MET A 243 -6.38 3.31 8.16
CA MET A 243 -5.63 4.23 9.01
C MET A 243 -6.01 5.70 8.75
N GLY A 244 -7.28 5.96 8.46
CA GLY A 244 -7.77 7.29 8.11
C GLY A 244 -7.30 7.80 6.74
N ASP A 245 -6.70 6.96 5.90
CA ASP A 245 -6.14 7.30 4.61
C ASP A 245 -6.83 6.61 3.41
N GLY A 246 -7.91 5.87 3.66
CA GLY A 246 -8.70 5.17 2.65
C GLY A 246 -10.02 5.84 2.31
N LEU A 247 -10.97 5.05 1.85
CA LEU A 247 -12.35 5.42 1.52
C LEU A 247 -13.33 4.50 2.28
N SER A 248 -14.55 4.97 2.52
CA SER A 248 -15.58 4.20 3.19
C SER A 248 -15.75 2.80 2.57
N PRO A 249 -15.65 1.73 3.36
CA PRO A 249 -15.83 0.36 2.87
C PRO A 249 -17.23 0.14 2.27
N GLU A 250 -18.28 0.69 2.90
CA GLU A 250 -19.67 0.56 2.43
C GLU A 250 -19.86 1.23 1.07
N PHE A 251 -19.17 2.35 0.83
CA PHE A 251 -19.17 3.02 -0.45
C PHE A 251 -18.44 2.19 -1.53
N LEU A 252 -17.22 1.74 -1.23
CA LEU A 252 -16.41 0.97 -2.18
C LEU A 252 -17.05 -0.37 -2.58
N LEU A 253 -17.64 -1.08 -1.62
CA LEU A 253 -18.29 -2.36 -1.87
C LEU A 253 -19.57 -2.22 -2.70
N GLY A 254 -20.26 -1.07 -2.62
CA GLY A 254 -21.48 -0.79 -3.37
C GLY A 254 -21.24 -0.30 -4.82
N LEU A 255 -20.01 0.09 -5.18
CA LEU A 255 -19.69 0.49 -6.55
C LEU A 255 -19.56 -0.72 -7.49
N PRO A 256 -19.94 -0.59 -8.78
CA PRO A 256 -19.64 -1.59 -9.79
C PRO A 256 -18.14 -1.83 -9.89
N ARG A 257 -17.67 -2.99 -9.43
CA ARG A 257 -16.24 -3.31 -9.32
C ARG A 257 -15.66 -3.73 -10.65
N ALA A 258 -14.55 -3.08 -11.05
CA ALA A 258 -13.70 -3.50 -12.16
C ALA A 258 -12.63 -4.49 -11.71
N THR A 259 -12.17 -5.33 -12.65
CA THR A 259 -10.94 -6.10 -12.51
C THR A 259 -9.75 -5.31 -13.08
N ILE A 260 -8.52 -5.79 -12.81
CA ILE A 260 -7.30 -5.26 -13.46
C ILE A 260 -7.42 -5.37 -14.99
N ASN A 261 -7.97 -6.47 -15.49
CA ASN A 261 -8.17 -6.68 -16.92
C ASN A 261 -9.23 -5.74 -17.51
N ASP A 262 -10.29 -5.40 -16.76
CA ASP A 262 -11.28 -4.40 -17.20
C ASP A 262 -10.63 -3.01 -17.30
N ALA A 263 -9.81 -2.62 -16.32
CA ALA A 263 -9.06 -1.37 -16.34
C ALA A 263 -8.02 -1.31 -17.47
N CYS A 264 -7.46 -2.45 -17.84
CA CYS A 264 -6.46 -2.58 -18.91
C CYS A 264 -7.05 -3.07 -20.24
N LYS A 265 -8.36 -2.95 -20.45
CA LYS A 265 -9.03 -3.41 -21.67
C LYS A 265 -8.52 -2.65 -22.91
N PRO A 266 -8.14 -3.35 -23.99
CA PRO A 266 -7.74 -2.72 -25.24
C PRO A 266 -8.82 -1.77 -25.76
N GLY A 267 -8.41 -0.52 -26.09
CA GLY A 267 -9.33 0.52 -26.55
C GLY A 267 -10.30 1.06 -25.50
N GLY A 268 -10.23 0.62 -24.24
CA GLY A 268 -11.04 1.13 -23.14
C GLY A 268 -10.68 2.55 -22.72
N THR A 269 -11.50 3.15 -21.86
CA THR A 269 -11.23 4.48 -21.30
C THR A 269 -10.99 4.38 -19.80
N ILE A 270 -9.88 4.95 -19.36
CA ILE A 270 -9.43 4.97 -17.97
C ILE A 270 -9.55 6.40 -17.44
N VAL A 271 -10.18 6.55 -16.29
CA VAL A 271 -10.16 7.81 -15.51
C VAL A 271 -9.34 7.60 -14.25
N LEU A 272 -8.24 8.32 -14.09
CA LEU A 272 -7.47 8.30 -12.85
C LEU A 272 -8.02 9.40 -11.91
N LEU A 273 -8.74 8.97 -10.88
CA LEU A 273 -9.22 9.76 -9.75
C LEU A 273 -8.63 9.17 -8.47
N GLY A 274 -7.33 9.35 -8.29
CA GLY A 274 -6.61 8.65 -7.22
C GLY A 274 -5.14 9.00 -7.16
N PRO A 275 -4.38 8.25 -6.34
CA PRO A 275 -2.94 8.44 -6.20
C PRO A 275 -2.18 8.01 -7.48
N ASP A 276 -0.88 8.33 -7.53
CA ASP A 276 0.00 7.86 -8.61
C ASP A 276 0.23 6.34 -8.51
N PRO A 277 -0.25 5.52 -9.47
CA PRO A 277 -0.03 4.08 -9.45
C PRO A 277 1.46 3.70 -9.51
N LYS A 278 2.33 4.52 -10.13
CA LYS A 278 3.77 4.25 -10.18
C LYS A 278 4.40 4.28 -8.79
N GLU A 279 3.91 5.15 -7.93
CA GLU A 279 4.43 5.35 -6.58
C GLU A 279 3.81 4.37 -5.56
N GLU A 280 2.54 4.02 -5.70
CA GLU A 280 1.84 3.23 -4.69
C GLU A 280 1.53 1.78 -5.09
N LEU A 281 1.32 1.51 -6.37
CA LEU A 281 0.84 0.23 -6.93
C LEU A 281 1.63 -0.16 -8.18
N GLY A 282 2.95 -0.31 -8.03
CA GLY A 282 3.90 -0.40 -9.14
C GLY A 282 3.57 -1.47 -10.19
N SER A 283 3.16 -2.66 -9.80
CA SER A 283 2.79 -3.73 -10.74
C SER A 283 1.56 -3.36 -11.56
N LEU A 284 0.56 -2.69 -10.96
CA LEU A 284 -0.60 -2.16 -11.68
C LEU A 284 -0.21 -1.05 -12.66
N TYR A 285 0.72 -0.16 -12.26
CA TYR A 285 1.23 0.86 -13.17
C TYR A 285 1.76 0.27 -14.47
N LEU A 286 2.53 -0.82 -14.41
CA LEU A 286 3.06 -1.48 -15.62
C LEU A 286 1.95 -1.99 -16.54
N ARG A 287 0.87 -2.56 -15.97
CA ARG A 287 -0.31 -3.02 -16.71
C ARG A 287 -1.06 -1.85 -17.37
N LEU A 288 -1.33 -0.78 -16.62
CA LEU A 288 -2.01 0.43 -17.11
C LEU A 288 -1.20 1.12 -18.21
N ARG A 289 0.12 1.27 -17.99
CA ARG A 289 1.01 1.83 -19.00
C ARG A 289 0.98 1.04 -20.30
N HIS A 290 1.04 -0.30 -20.22
CA HIS A 290 0.94 -1.16 -21.38
C HIS A 290 -0.37 -0.93 -22.14
N ALA A 291 -1.49 -0.92 -21.44
CA ALA A 291 -2.81 -0.70 -22.04
C ALA A 291 -2.90 0.64 -22.80
N VAL A 292 -2.35 1.72 -22.23
CA VAL A 292 -2.39 3.05 -22.87
C VAL A 292 -1.39 3.15 -24.03
N VAL A 293 -0.16 2.62 -23.88
CA VAL A 293 0.90 2.77 -24.90
C VAL A 293 0.74 1.80 -26.04
N HIS A 294 0.30 0.57 -25.79
CA HIS A 294 0.31 -0.51 -26.78
C HIS A 294 -1.08 -0.98 -27.23
N ASP A 295 -2.07 -0.92 -26.34
CA ASP A 295 -3.41 -1.46 -26.61
C ASP A 295 -4.45 -0.37 -26.91
N GLY A 296 -4.01 0.88 -27.05
CA GLY A 296 -4.87 2.00 -27.47
C GLY A 296 -5.91 2.45 -26.45
N ALA A 297 -5.73 2.14 -25.17
CA ALA A 297 -6.61 2.65 -24.13
C ALA A 297 -6.45 4.17 -23.98
N THR A 298 -7.55 4.88 -23.74
CA THR A 298 -7.57 6.33 -23.51
C THR A 298 -7.46 6.62 -22.02
N LEU A 299 -6.54 7.52 -21.62
CA LEU A 299 -6.36 7.92 -20.22
C LEU A 299 -6.72 9.38 -20.00
N ILE A 300 -7.54 9.63 -19.00
CA ILE A 300 -7.90 10.96 -18.48
C ILE A 300 -7.52 11.01 -17.00
N GLU A 301 -6.76 12.04 -16.58
CA GLU A 301 -6.38 12.24 -15.19
C GLU A 301 -7.11 13.41 -14.55
N LEU A 302 -7.59 13.18 -13.32
CA LEU A 302 -8.18 14.16 -12.40
C LEU A 302 -7.36 14.13 -11.10
N THR A 303 -6.19 14.78 -11.10
CA THR A 303 -5.21 14.66 -10.01
C THR A 303 -4.59 16.02 -9.67
N PRO A 304 -4.22 16.28 -8.40
CA PRO A 304 -3.56 17.54 -8.02
C PRO A 304 -2.09 17.61 -8.46
N THR A 305 -1.47 16.46 -8.77
CA THR A 305 -0.08 16.37 -9.20
C THR A 305 0.04 15.52 -10.46
N SER A 306 1.14 15.67 -11.21
CA SER A 306 1.48 14.74 -12.28
C SER A 306 1.79 13.36 -11.69
N THR A 307 1.42 12.32 -12.44
CA THR A 307 1.67 10.92 -12.10
C THR A 307 2.66 10.27 -13.08
N GLY A 308 3.07 9.06 -12.82
CA GLY A 308 3.85 8.24 -13.77
C GLY A 308 3.13 8.01 -15.10
N LEU A 309 1.81 8.15 -15.13
CA LEU A 309 0.97 7.97 -16.32
C LEU A 309 0.73 9.26 -17.11
N THR A 310 0.99 10.43 -16.53
CA THR A 310 0.76 11.75 -17.17
C THR A 310 1.33 11.87 -18.59
N PRO A 311 2.55 11.37 -18.90
CA PRO A 311 3.10 11.46 -20.26
C PRO A 311 2.27 10.74 -21.32
N TYR A 312 1.37 9.87 -20.93
CA TYR A 312 0.53 9.04 -21.80
C TYR A 312 -0.95 9.47 -21.78
N ALA A 313 -1.33 10.40 -20.90
CA ALA A 313 -2.71 10.86 -20.77
C ALA A 313 -3.11 11.75 -21.95
N VAL A 314 -4.32 11.52 -22.49
CA VAL A 314 -4.92 12.39 -23.51
C VAL A 314 -5.35 13.73 -22.90
N HIS A 315 -5.90 13.67 -21.69
CA HIS A 315 -6.19 14.85 -20.87
C HIS A 315 -5.66 14.62 -19.45
N SER A 316 -4.90 15.59 -18.95
CA SER A 316 -4.41 15.62 -17.60
C SER A 316 -4.87 16.92 -16.94
N LEU A 317 -5.98 16.81 -16.20
CA LEU A 317 -6.61 17.93 -15.53
C LEU A 317 -6.02 18.05 -14.12
N ARG A 318 -5.27 19.13 -13.87
CA ARG A 318 -4.65 19.42 -12.57
C ARG A 318 -5.67 20.07 -11.65
N VAL A 319 -6.30 19.25 -10.81
CA VAL A 319 -7.42 19.66 -9.96
C VAL A 319 -6.94 19.89 -8.52
N ARG A 320 -7.29 21.03 -7.94
CA ARG A 320 -7.03 21.25 -6.51
C ARG A 320 -7.89 20.33 -5.64
N PRO A 321 -7.34 19.76 -4.55
CA PRO A 321 -8.11 18.96 -3.60
C PRO A 321 -9.39 19.67 -3.13
N GLY A 322 -10.48 18.94 -3.04
CA GLY A 322 -11.80 19.45 -2.65
C GLY A 322 -12.60 20.09 -3.77
N GLU A 323 -12.03 20.29 -4.97
CA GLU A 323 -12.71 20.95 -6.08
C GLU A 323 -13.00 19.98 -7.27
N THR A 324 -12.72 18.69 -7.08
CA THR A 324 -12.83 17.67 -8.14
C THR A 324 -14.28 17.45 -8.58
N THR A 325 -15.23 17.50 -7.66
CA THR A 325 -16.67 17.32 -7.94
C THR A 325 -17.18 18.38 -8.92
N GLU A 326 -16.81 19.64 -8.73
CA GLU A 326 -17.19 20.75 -9.61
C GLU A 326 -16.52 20.62 -10.99
N VAL A 327 -15.26 20.15 -11.03
CA VAL A 327 -14.57 19.87 -12.30
C VAL A 327 -15.31 18.76 -13.05
N VAL A 328 -15.67 17.68 -12.39
CA VAL A 328 -16.46 16.57 -12.98
C VAL A 328 -17.80 17.12 -13.51
N ARG A 329 -18.52 17.91 -12.74
CA ARG A 329 -19.79 18.55 -13.22
C ARG A 329 -19.56 19.40 -14.47
N SER A 330 -18.47 20.18 -14.51
CA SER A 330 -18.15 21.01 -15.66
C SER A 330 -17.80 20.19 -16.92
N MET A 331 -17.24 18.99 -16.76
CA MET A 331 -16.99 18.06 -17.89
C MET A 331 -18.28 17.70 -18.63
N PHE A 332 -19.42 17.69 -17.94
CA PHE A 332 -20.73 17.34 -18.49
C PHE A 332 -21.62 18.59 -18.77
N GLY A 333 -21.01 19.79 -18.80
CA GLY A 333 -21.67 21.02 -19.19
C GLY A 333 -22.40 21.76 -18.06
N GLU A 334 -22.19 21.35 -16.81
CA GLU A 334 -22.67 22.06 -15.63
C GLU A 334 -21.59 23.07 -15.18
N GLY A 335 -21.93 24.34 -14.99
CA GLY A 335 -21.00 25.35 -14.49
C GLY A 335 -20.83 26.56 -15.39
N GLY A 336 -19.96 27.49 -14.95
CA GLY A 336 -19.69 28.75 -15.61
C GLY A 336 -18.54 28.69 -16.63
N VAL A 337 -18.16 29.88 -17.15
CA VAL A 337 -17.01 30.04 -18.07
C VAL A 337 -15.68 30.31 -17.36
N ALA A 338 -15.70 30.46 -16.05
CA ALA A 338 -14.48 30.68 -15.26
C ALA A 338 -13.77 29.34 -14.93
N PRO A 339 -12.43 29.31 -14.80
CA PRO A 339 -11.72 28.14 -14.35
C PRO A 339 -12.21 27.64 -13.00
N ILE A 340 -12.42 26.33 -12.90
CA ILE A 340 -12.88 25.64 -11.68
C ILE A 340 -11.76 24.68 -11.25
N GLY A 341 -11.42 24.68 -9.97
CA GLY A 341 -10.40 23.77 -9.45
C GLY A 341 -8.99 23.96 -10.05
N GLY A 342 -8.73 25.04 -10.75
CA GLY A 342 -7.51 25.26 -11.53
C GLY A 342 -7.60 24.77 -12.98
N VAL A 343 -8.72 24.18 -13.39
CA VAL A 343 -8.94 23.59 -14.72
C VAL A 343 -9.70 24.56 -15.62
N ASP A 344 -9.28 24.65 -16.88
CA ASP A 344 -10.00 25.40 -17.91
C ASP A 344 -11.30 24.65 -18.28
N PRO A 345 -12.46 25.32 -18.31
CA PRO A 345 -13.74 24.71 -18.67
C PRO A 345 -13.77 24.03 -20.05
N GLU A 346 -13.02 24.57 -21.04
CA GLU A 346 -12.95 23.96 -22.38
C GLU A 346 -12.18 22.63 -22.36
N ASP A 347 -11.11 22.52 -21.53
CA ASP A 347 -10.38 21.25 -21.39
C ASP A 347 -11.21 20.23 -20.59
N ALA A 348 -11.94 20.67 -19.57
CA ALA A 348 -12.90 19.83 -18.87
C ALA A 348 -13.98 19.28 -19.84
N LYS A 349 -14.58 20.11 -20.68
CA LYS A 349 -15.57 19.67 -21.67
C LYS A 349 -15.02 18.70 -22.71
N LYS A 350 -13.77 18.90 -23.18
CA LYS A 350 -13.11 17.94 -24.09
C LYS A 350 -12.98 16.56 -23.45
N ALA A 351 -12.51 16.53 -22.21
CA ALA A 351 -12.42 15.28 -21.43
C ALA A 351 -13.80 14.63 -21.24
N GLY A 352 -14.83 15.42 -20.88
CA GLY A 352 -16.20 14.94 -20.73
C GLY A 352 -16.80 14.38 -22.02
N SER A 353 -16.50 15.01 -23.18
CA SER A 353 -16.93 14.51 -24.48
C SER A 353 -16.33 13.14 -24.84
N LEU A 354 -15.06 12.91 -24.46
CA LEU A 354 -14.42 11.59 -24.61
C LEU A 354 -15.10 10.54 -23.73
N LEU A 355 -15.43 10.87 -22.48
CA LEU A 355 -16.11 9.95 -21.58
C LEU A 355 -17.51 9.58 -22.07
N GLN A 356 -18.26 10.55 -22.61
CA GLN A 356 -19.60 10.31 -23.17
C GLN A 356 -19.58 9.45 -24.44
N ALA A 357 -18.48 9.51 -25.20
CA ALA A 357 -18.29 8.73 -26.43
C ALA A 357 -17.69 7.34 -26.17
N ALA A 358 -17.24 7.05 -24.95
CA ALA A 358 -16.57 5.80 -24.62
C ALA A 358 -17.56 4.63 -24.50
N ASP A 359 -17.19 3.47 -25.05
CA ASP A 359 -17.97 2.23 -24.92
C ASP A 359 -17.85 1.60 -23.52
N SER A 360 -16.75 1.85 -22.81
CA SER A 360 -16.53 1.39 -21.45
C SER A 360 -15.60 2.35 -20.71
N VAL A 361 -15.92 2.65 -19.46
CA VAL A 361 -15.12 3.54 -18.60
C VAL A 361 -14.76 2.82 -17.30
N THR A 362 -13.48 2.77 -16.99
CA THR A 362 -13.00 2.32 -15.68
C THR A 362 -12.38 3.48 -14.91
N VAL A 363 -12.93 3.77 -13.74
CA VAL A 363 -12.40 4.78 -12.82
C VAL A 363 -11.45 4.13 -11.84
N LEU A 364 -10.20 4.55 -11.85
CA LEU A 364 -9.20 4.19 -10.85
C LEU A 364 -9.39 5.13 -9.65
N LEU A 365 -9.95 4.60 -8.57
CA LEU A 365 -10.49 5.39 -7.47
C LEU A 365 -9.65 5.29 -6.20
N GLY A 366 -9.19 6.42 -5.69
CA GLY A 366 -8.46 6.52 -4.42
C GLY A 366 -8.25 7.97 -4.01
N ARG A 367 -7.60 8.20 -2.87
CA ARG A 367 -7.26 9.56 -2.42
C ARG A 367 -5.95 10.01 -3.03
N SER A 368 -5.99 11.02 -3.87
CA SER A 368 -4.80 11.61 -4.51
C SER A 368 -3.95 12.47 -3.55
N SER A 369 -4.51 12.87 -2.41
CA SER A 369 -3.83 13.61 -1.35
C SER A 369 -4.29 13.13 0.01
N LEU A 370 -3.35 12.90 0.93
CA LEU A 370 -3.66 12.56 2.33
C LEU A 370 -4.24 13.77 3.11
N ALA A 371 -4.02 14.99 2.61
CA ALA A 371 -4.56 16.22 3.19
C ALA A 371 -5.99 16.54 2.71
N GLU A 372 -6.59 15.66 1.93
CA GLU A 372 -8.00 15.67 1.54
C GLU A 372 -8.70 14.48 2.19
N THR A 373 -9.84 14.69 2.84
CA THR A 373 -10.63 13.58 3.43
C THR A 373 -11.32 12.76 2.34
N GLU A 374 -11.98 11.67 2.72
CA GLU A 374 -12.68 10.80 1.75
C GLU A 374 -13.89 11.46 1.08
N GLY A 375 -14.58 12.38 1.79
CA GLY A 375 -15.85 12.95 1.34
C GLY A 375 -15.80 13.57 -0.06
N PRO A 376 -14.91 14.55 -0.34
CA PRO A 376 -14.81 15.15 -1.68
C PRO A 376 -14.50 14.15 -2.79
N VAL A 377 -13.73 13.08 -2.49
CA VAL A 377 -13.41 12.02 -3.45
C VAL A 377 -14.63 11.14 -3.74
N ILE A 378 -15.41 10.81 -2.71
CA ILE A 378 -16.68 10.08 -2.83
C ILE A 378 -17.66 10.89 -3.68
N ASP A 379 -17.79 12.19 -3.43
CA ASP A 379 -18.69 13.07 -4.20
C ASP A 379 -18.30 13.12 -5.68
N ALA A 380 -17.01 13.23 -5.98
CA ALA A 380 -16.52 13.19 -7.35
C ALA A 380 -16.77 11.84 -8.05
N ALA A 381 -16.58 10.74 -7.33
CA ALA A 381 -16.86 9.39 -7.85
C ALA A 381 -18.35 9.17 -8.10
N LEU A 382 -19.23 9.62 -7.20
CA LEU A 382 -20.70 9.60 -7.40
C LEU A 382 -21.11 10.48 -8.59
N ALA A 383 -20.49 11.65 -8.76
CA ALA A 383 -20.75 12.51 -9.90
C ALA A 383 -20.40 11.85 -11.25
N LEU A 384 -19.34 11.03 -11.31
CA LEU A 384 -19.01 10.21 -12.48
C LEU A 384 -20.01 9.05 -12.65
N HIS A 385 -20.29 8.33 -11.56
CA HIS A 385 -21.23 7.20 -11.55
C HIS A 385 -22.61 7.58 -12.09
N ASP A 386 -23.14 8.74 -11.69
CA ASP A 386 -24.48 9.18 -12.07
C ASP A 386 -24.58 9.70 -13.52
N ARG A 387 -23.44 9.99 -14.18
CA ARG A 387 -23.38 10.55 -15.53
C ARG A 387 -22.93 9.57 -16.62
N LEU A 388 -22.37 8.44 -16.21
CA LEU A 388 -21.84 7.41 -17.12
C LEU A 388 -22.65 6.12 -16.96
N ALA A 389 -23.18 5.59 -18.07
CA ALA A 389 -24.08 4.44 -18.02
C ALA A 389 -23.37 3.12 -17.62
N ASP A 390 -22.18 2.88 -18.16
CA ASP A 390 -21.42 1.64 -17.98
C ASP A 390 -20.05 1.93 -17.35
N VAL A 391 -20.07 2.59 -16.18
CA VAL A 391 -18.85 2.88 -15.44
C VAL A 391 -18.57 1.81 -14.39
N GLN A 392 -17.31 1.37 -14.32
CA GLN A 392 -16.80 0.48 -13.30
C GLN A 392 -15.68 1.15 -12.52
N PHE A 393 -15.43 0.68 -11.31
CA PHE A 393 -14.45 1.28 -10.40
C PHE A 393 -13.43 0.25 -9.93
N LEU A 394 -12.14 0.57 -10.06
CA LEU A 394 -11.04 -0.18 -9.48
C LEU A 394 -10.45 0.64 -8.34
N SER A 395 -10.53 0.10 -7.12
CA SER A 395 -10.03 0.78 -5.93
C SER A 395 -8.50 0.83 -5.91
N LEU A 396 -7.92 2.00 -5.67
CA LEU A 396 -6.48 2.20 -5.49
C LEU A 396 -6.08 2.34 -4.01
N ILE A 397 -6.80 1.71 -3.08
CA ILE A 397 -6.39 1.67 -1.67
C ILE A 397 -5.20 0.72 -1.56
N ARG A 398 -4.06 1.21 -1.08
CA ARG A 398 -2.75 0.57 -1.26
C ARG A 398 -2.42 -0.62 -0.35
N ARG A 399 -3.01 -0.72 0.87
CA ARG A 399 -2.59 -1.74 1.84
C ARG A 399 -2.95 -3.16 1.39
N GLY A 400 -2.02 -4.10 1.56
CA GLY A 400 -2.00 -5.41 0.92
C GLY A 400 -3.32 -6.18 0.93
N ASN A 401 -3.93 -6.39 2.09
CA ASN A 401 -5.17 -7.17 2.23
C ASN A 401 -6.35 -6.35 2.75
N ILE A 402 -6.42 -5.08 2.38
CA ILE A 402 -7.50 -4.18 2.85
C ILE A 402 -8.87 -4.64 2.34
N HIS A 403 -8.94 -5.17 1.11
CA HIS A 403 -10.19 -5.70 0.56
C HIS A 403 -10.62 -7.00 1.26
N GLY A 404 -9.66 -7.84 1.66
CA GLY A 404 -9.93 -8.98 2.52
C GLY A 404 -10.46 -8.56 3.89
N ALA A 405 -9.93 -7.49 4.46
CA ALA A 405 -10.44 -6.96 5.72
C ALA A 405 -11.92 -6.54 5.62
N PHE A 406 -12.32 -5.92 4.52
CA PHE A 406 -13.74 -5.61 4.28
C PHE A 406 -14.58 -6.88 4.12
N ASP A 407 -14.08 -7.85 3.36
CA ASP A 407 -14.77 -9.14 3.15
C ASP A 407 -14.89 -9.98 4.43
N MET A 408 -13.93 -9.83 5.36
CA MET A 408 -13.93 -10.49 6.69
C MET A 408 -14.63 -9.64 7.78
N GLY A 409 -15.20 -8.48 7.43
CA GLY A 409 -15.97 -7.63 8.33
C GLY A 409 -15.14 -6.77 9.29
N MET A 410 -13.86 -6.51 8.98
CA MET A 410 -12.95 -5.70 9.79
C MET A 410 -13.12 -4.19 9.48
N ALA A 411 -14.35 -3.72 9.54
CA ALA A 411 -14.74 -2.32 9.43
C ALA A 411 -16.07 -2.10 10.14
N PRO A 412 -16.42 -0.86 10.53
CA PRO A 412 -17.70 -0.58 11.18
C PRO A 412 -18.89 -1.03 10.33
N ASN A 413 -19.92 -1.54 10.98
CA ASN A 413 -21.14 -2.06 10.38
C ASN A 413 -20.98 -3.31 9.50
N LEU A 414 -19.77 -3.68 9.06
CA LEU A 414 -19.55 -4.85 8.21
C LEU A 414 -19.41 -6.15 9.03
N LEU A 415 -19.92 -7.21 8.47
CA LEU A 415 -19.75 -8.60 8.92
C LEU A 415 -19.14 -9.44 7.77
N PRO A 416 -18.60 -10.63 8.06
CA PRO A 416 -18.04 -11.49 7.02
C PRO A 416 -19.04 -11.75 5.88
N GLY A 417 -18.53 -11.76 4.64
CA GLY A 417 -19.34 -12.00 3.45
C GLY A 417 -20.04 -10.76 2.90
N ARG A 418 -19.53 -9.57 3.17
CA ARG A 418 -20.12 -8.28 2.72
C ARG A 418 -21.55 -8.11 3.20
N THR A 419 -21.83 -8.53 4.44
CA THR A 419 -23.11 -8.30 5.11
C THR A 419 -22.96 -7.21 6.16
N THR A 420 -24.08 -6.68 6.66
CA THR A 420 -24.08 -5.63 7.70
C THR A 420 -24.65 -6.14 9.01
N LEU A 421 -24.49 -5.39 10.09
CA LEU A 421 -25.08 -5.70 11.38
C LEU A 421 -26.61 -5.86 11.31
N ILE A 422 -27.27 -5.20 10.34
CA ILE A 422 -28.73 -5.27 10.13
C ILE A 422 -29.10 -6.43 9.21
N SER A 423 -28.35 -6.61 8.12
CA SER A 423 -28.67 -7.59 7.05
C SER A 423 -27.97 -8.93 7.21
N HIS A 424 -27.35 -9.20 8.37
CA HIS A 424 -26.58 -10.42 8.60
C HIS A 424 -27.39 -11.71 8.47
N GLN A 425 -26.72 -12.78 8.10
CA GLN A 425 -27.29 -14.10 8.01
C GLN A 425 -27.56 -14.71 9.40
N ALA A 426 -28.61 -15.47 9.53
CA ALA A 426 -28.94 -16.18 10.78
C ALA A 426 -27.79 -17.10 11.26
N SER A 427 -27.01 -17.66 10.33
CA SER A 427 -25.85 -18.50 10.60
C SER A 427 -24.76 -17.81 11.43
N ILE A 428 -24.59 -16.49 11.30
CA ILE A 428 -23.62 -15.75 12.13
C ILE A 428 -24.04 -15.80 13.61
N LYS A 429 -25.32 -15.63 13.91
CA LYS A 429 -25.84 -15.66 15.31
C LYS A 429 -25.66 -17.00 15.99
N GLU A 430 -25.64 -18.09 15.21
CA GLU A 430 -25.43 -19.43 15.76
C GLU A 430 -23.97 -19.66 16.16
N ILE A 431 -23.01 -18.97 15.48
CA ILE A 431 -21.58 -19.18 15.65
C ILE A 431 -20.96 -18.09 16.55
N TRP A 432 -21.43 -16.84 16.43
CA TRP A 432 -20.92 -15.71 17.22
C TRP A 432 -21.84 -15.43 18.41
N PRO A 433 -21.35 -15.61 19.67
CA PRO A 433 -22.20 -15.52 20.86
C PRO A 433 -22.73 -14.11 21.14
N THR A 434 -22.02 -13.09 20.67
CA THR A 434 -22.43 -11.69 20.75
C THR A 434 -22.37 -11.06 19.36
N LEU A 435 -23.19 -10.05 19.12
CA LEU A 435 -23.09 -9.16 17.96
C LEU A 435 -23.39 -7.73 18.41
N PRO A 436 -22.60 -6.73 17.97
CA PRO A 436 -22.95 -5.34 18.17
C PRO A 436 -24.33 -5.02 17.56
N THR A 437 -25.07 -4.14 18.20
CA THR A 437 -26.40 -3.71 17.74
C THR A 437 -26.42 -2.35 17.08
N THR A 438 -25.32 -1.61 17.22
CA THR A 438 -25.13 -0.26 16.69
C THR A 438 -23.83 -0.19 15.92
N ARG A 439 -23.81 0.62 14.85
CA ARG A 439 -22.60 0.92 14.11
C ARG A 439 -21.57 1.56 15.03
N GLY A 440 -20.33 1.05 14.97
CA GLY A 440 -19.18 1.59 15.68
C GLY A 440 -18.46 2.70 14.89
N HIS A 441 -17.30 3.06 15.39
CA HIS A 441 -16.44 4.10 14.88
C HIS A 441 -15.46 3.56 13.82
N ASP A 442 -15.24 4.33 12.75
CA ASP A 442 -14.14 4.15 11.80
C ASP A 442 -12.80 4.64 12.38
N ALA A 443 -11.72 4.50 11.61
CA ALA A 443 -10.37 4.84 12.08
C ALA A 443 -10.24 6.29 12.56
N VAL A 444 -10.86 7.25 11.87
CA VAL A 444 -10.82 8.67 12.26
C VAL A 444 -11.58 8.87 13.56
N GLN A 445 -12.80 8.37 13.63
CA GLN A 445 -13.65 8.46 14.82
C GLN A 445 -13.08 7.72 16.04
N ILE A 446 -12.36 6.59 15.82
CA ILE A 446 -11.65 5.88 16.89
C ILE A 446 -10.56 6.77 17.48
N ILE A 447 -9.73 7.38 16.64
CA ILE A 447 -8.63 8.26 17.10
C ILE A 447 -9.18 9.52 17.76
N GLU A 448 -10.21 10.16 17.21
CA GLU A 448 -10.90 11.29 17.84
C GLU A 448 -11.47 10.92 19.22
N SER A 449 -12.19 9.80 19.31
CA SER A 449 -12.75 9.31 20.56
C SER A 449 -11.67 8.96 21.60
N ALA A 450 -10.54 8.41 21.16
CA ALA A 450 -9.40 8.14 22.02
C ALA A 450 -8.77 9.46 22.53
N ALA A 451 -8.60 10.46 21.66
CA ALA A 451 -8.12 11.79 22.04
C ALA A 451 -9.08 12.52 22.99
N GLU A 452 -10.37 12.22 22.94
CA GLU A 452 -11.35 12.70 23.91
C GLU A 452 -11.41 11.88 25.23
N GLY A 453 -10.62 10.79 25.35
CA GLY A 453 -10.61 9.90 26.51
C GLY A 453 -11.84 8.98 26.60
N LYS A 454 -12.52 8.72 25.49
CA LYS A 454 -13.67 7.82 25.39
C LYS A 454 -13.28 6.39 25.10
N ILE A 455 -12.05 6.11 24.65
CA ILE A 455 -11.50 4.78 24.44
C ILE A 455 -10.52 4.47 25.57
N ASP A 456 -10.77 3.40 26.32
CA ASP A 456 -9.92 2.95 27.42
C ASP A 456 -8.90 1.89 26.97
N VAL A 457 -9.28 1.00 26.04
CA VAL A 457 -8.39 -0.01 25.48
C VAL A 457 -8.34 0.11 23.96
N LEU A 458 -7.13 0.32 23.43
CA LEU A 458 -6.86 0.36 22.00
C LEU A 458 -5.98 -0.82 21.61
N VAL A 459 -6.48 -1.69 20.74
CA VAL A 459 -5.73 -2.81 20.16
C VAL A 459 -5.24 -2.42 18.77
N LEU A 460 -3.94 -2.54 18.52
CA LEU A 460 -3.29 -2.22 17.26
C LEU A 460 -2.79 -3.49 16.57
N LEU A 461 -3.21 -3.72 15.33
CA LEU A 461 -2.88 -4.92 14.57
C LEU A 461 -2.00 -4.56 13.37
N GLY A 462 -0.67 -4.72 13.50
CA GLY A 462 0.29 -4.34 12.46
C GLY A 462 0.13 -2.87 12.04
N ALA A 463 -0.07 -2.00 13.02
CA ALA A 463 -0.46 -0.60 12.82
C ALA A 463 0.46 0.36 13.58
N ASP A 464 0.96 1.38 12.88
CA ASP A 464 1.76 2.46 13.45
C ASP A 464 1.09 3.82 13.21
N PRO A 465 0.00 4.15 13.93
CA PRO A 465 -0.75 5.36 13.69
C PRO A 465 0.08 6.65 13.88
N LEU A 466 1.11 6.69 14.70
CA LEU A 466 2.01 7.85 14.82
C LEU A 466 2.73 8.22 13.51
N ASN A 467 2.94 7.24 12.64
CA ASN A 467 3.60 7.44 11.35
C ASN A 467 2.66 7.32 10.14
N ASP A 468 1.58 6.57 10.26
CA ASP A 468 0.70 6.22 9.14
C ASP A 468 -0.60 7.05 9.09
N PHE A 469 -1.11 7.52 10.23
CA PHE A 469 -2.34 8.29 10.29
C PHE A 469 -2.12 9.74 9.79
N PRO A 470 -3.06 10.35 9.06
CA PRO A 470 -2.88 11.67 8.46
C PRO A 470 -2.62 12.82 9.46
N ASP A 471 -3.15 12.76 10.67
CA ASP A 471 -2.98 13.79 11.72
C ASP A 471 -2.19 13.25 12.92
N LYS A 472 -0.88 13.49 12.91
CA LYS A 472 0.04 12.98 13.94
C LYS A 472 -0.24 13.56 15.33
N SER A 473 -0.64 14.83 15.41
CA SER A 473 -0.91 15.49 16.69
C SER A 473 -2.13 14.90 17.39
N LEU A 474 -3.18 14.60 16.62
CA LEU A 474 -4.39 13.95 17.13
C LEU A 474 -4.08 12.53 17.64
N VAL A 475 -3.24 11.77 16.92
CA VAL A 475 -2.80 10.44 17.36
C VAL A 475 -1.97 10.50 18.63
N ALA A 476 -1.06 11.48 18.75
CA ALA A 476 -0.25 11.64 19.97
C ALA A 476 -1.13 11.86 21.20
N GLU A 477 -2.16 12.71 21.09
CA GLU A 477 -3.15 12.94 22.14
C GLU A 477 -3.98 11.70 22.45
N ALA A 478 -4.41 10.96 21.42
CA ALA A 478 -5.14 9.69 21.57
C ALA A 478 -4.34 8.65 22.36
N ILE A 479 -3.05 8.47 22.01
CA ILE A 479 -2.15 7.55 22.71
C ILE A 479 -1.94 7.95 24.18
N GLU A 480 -1.79 9.25 24.46
CA GLU A 480 -1.58 9.75 25.82
C GLU A 480 -2.80 9.51 26.72
N LYS A 481 -4.01 9.67 26.17
CA LYS A 481 -5.26 9.53 26.93
C LYS A 481 -5.78 8.11 27.05
N THR A 482 -5.35 7.20 26.19
CA THR A 482 -5.75 5.80 26.23
C THR A 482 -5.09 5.09 27.41
N LYS A 483 -5.89 4.39 28.24
CA LYS A 483 -5.39 3.74 29.48
C LYS A 483 -4.50 2.54 29.20
N THR A 484 -4.86 1.73 28.20
CA THR A 484 -4.13 0.50 27.83
C THR A 484 -4.05 0.39 26.31
N ILE A 485 -2.83 0.30 25.80
CA ILE A 485 -2.55 0.04 24.39
C ILE A 485 -1.95 -1.36 24.26
N ILE A 486 -2.59 -2.20 23.44
CA ILE A 486 -2.13 -3.56 23.10
C ILE A 486 -1.69 -3.53 21.64
N SER A 487 -0.44 -3.83 21.36
CA SER A 487 0.09 -3.88 20.00
C SER A 487 0.45 -5.31 19.60
N VAL A 488 0.04 -5.74 18.42
CA VAL A 488 0.47 -6.97 17.75
C VAL A 488 1.25 -6.54 16.52
N ASP A 489 2.55 -6.71 16.51
CA ASP A 489 3.40 -6.13 15.47
C ASP A 489 4.66 -6.96 15.19
N LEU A 490 5.33 -6.63 14.09
CA LEU A 490 6.58 -7.21 13.63
C LEU A 490 7.81 -6.48 14.19
N PHE A 491 7.71 -5.17 14.42
CA PHE A 491 8.81 -4.27 14.75
C PHE A 491 8.48 -3.36 15.92
N PRO A 492 9.50 -2.89 16.65
CA PRO A 492 9.36 -1.87 17.68
C PRO A 492 9.20 -0.48 17.05
N THR A 493 8.02 -0.20 16.48
CA THR A 493 7.67 1.11 15.89
C THR A 493 7.55 2.18 16.97
N ASP A 494 7.37 3.45 16.57
CA ASP A 494 7.17 4.54 17.52
C ASP A 494 5.90 4.34 18.36
N THR A 495 4.85 3.80 17.75
CA THR A 495 3.61 3.46 18.47
C THR A 495 3.79 2.23 19.36
N THR A 496 4.44 1.18 18.85
CA THR A 496 4.69 -0.05 19.61
C THR A 496 5.51 0.20 20.89
N ARG A 497 6.51 1.12 20.83
CA ARG A 497 7.29 1.52 22.01
C ARG A 497 6.47 2.23 23.10
N LYS A 498 5.31 2.77 22.75
CA LYS A 498 4.36 3.40 23.71
C LYS A 498 3.28 2.45 24.19
N ALA A 499 3.17 1.26 23.60
CA ALA A 499 2.17 0.28 24.01
C ALA A 499 2.49 -0.33 25.38
N ASP A 500 1.43 -0.65 26.13
CA ASP A 500 1.53 -1.31 27.45
C ASP A 500 1.83 -2.79 27.31
N ILE A 501 1.29 -3.44 26.28
CA ILE A 501 1.48 -4.87 25.99
C ILE A 501 1.79 -5.02 24.51
N VAL A 502 2.85 -5.77 24.20
CA VAL A 502 3.26 -6.03 22.81
C VAL A 502 3.34 -7.54 22.57
N PHE A 503 2.68 -8.00 21.53
CA PHE A 503 2.77 -9.37 21.03
C PHE A 503 3.58 -9.42 19.74
N PRO A 504 4.60 -10.30 19.66
CA PRO A 504 5.39 -10.48 18.45
C PRO A 504 4.58 -11.27 17.41
N ALA A 505 4.36 -10.68 16.23
CA ALA A 505 3.66 -11.31 15.12
C ALA A 505 4.61 -11.98 14.14
N ALA A 506 4.11 -12.95 13.38
CA ALA A 506 4.78 -13.57 12.25
C ALA A 506 4.56 -12.72 10.98
N GLY A 507 5.62 -12.62 10.15
CA GLY A 507 5.59 -11.85 8.90
C GLY A 507 5.04 -12.64 7.70
N PRO A 508 4.84 -11.97 6.54
CA PRO A 508 4.20 -12.59 5.37
C PRO A 508 4.95 -13.80 4.77
N THR A 509 6.25 -13.92 5.01
CA THR A 509 7.05 -15.09 4.56
C THR A 509 7.06 -16.24 5.57
N GLU A 510 6.41 -16.05 6.72
CA GLU A 510 6.44 -16.92 7.91
C GLU A 510 5.07 -17.56 8.22
N ILE A 511 4.03 -17.22 7.43
CA ILE A 511 2.64 -17.65 7.63
C ILE A 511 2.06 -18.28 6.37
N ASP A 512 1.10 -19.17 6.57
CA ASP A 512 0.20 -19.67 5.53
C ASP A 512 -1.17 -19.00 5.65
N GLY A 513 -1.85 -18.78 4.53
CA GLY A 513 -3.17 -18.19 4.50
C GLY A 513 -3.55 -17.64 3.13
N THR A 514 -4.45 -16.67 3.10
CA THR A 514 -4.94 -16.06 1.86
C THR A 514 -4.98 -14.54 1.95
N PHE A 515 -4.85 -13.88 0.79
CA PHE A 515 -5.03 -12.43 0.62
C PHE A 515 -6.07 -12.16 -0.47
N THR A 516 -6.84 -11.09 -0.29
CA THR A 516 -7.79 -10.57 -1.27
C THR A 516 -7.26 -9.25 -1.84
N ASN A 517 -6.99 -9.21 -3.14
CA ASN A 517 -6.45 -8.03 -3.79
C ASN A 517 -7.53 -6.97 -4.12
N LEU A 518 -7.10 -5.85 -4.73
CA LEU A 518 -7.95 -4.69 -5.05
C LEU A 518 -9.14 -4.99 -5.98
N GLU A 519 -9.08 -6.06 -6.78
CA GLU A 519 -10.20 -6.50 -7.62
C GLU A 519 -11.12 -7.54 -6.96
N GLY A 520 -10.79 -7.95 -5.70
CA GLY A 520 -11.53 -9.00 -4.98
C GLY A 520 -11.06 -10.42 -5.33
N ARG A 521 -9.84 -10.57 -5.81
CA ARG A 521 -9.23 -11.86 -6.11
C ARG A 521 -8.50 -12.39 -4.89
N ILE A 522 -8.88 -13.59 -4.44
CA ILE A 522 -8.23 -14.32 -3.35
C ILE A 522 -7.07 -15.15 -3.91
N SER A 523 -5.93 -15.05 -3.26
CA SER A 523 -4.71 -15.77 -3.64
C SER A 523 -4.00 -16.32 -2.40
N LEU A 524 -3.21 -17.38 -2.56
CA LEU A 524 -2.49 -18.03 -1.47
C LEU A 524 -1.28 -17.22 -1.00
N ILE A 525 -1.11 -17.16 0.31
CA ILE A 525 0.12 -16.81 0.99
C ILE A 525 0.76 -18.11 1.49
N SER A 526 2.01 -18.31 1.18
CA SER A 526 2.72 -19.54 1.54
C SER A 526 3.94 -19.24 2.40
N ARG A 527 4.01 -19.91 3.55
CA ARG A 527 5.16 -19.85 4.46
C ARG A 527 6.39 -20.47 3.80
N LYS A 528 7.54 -19.79 3.99
CA LYS A 528 8.83 -20.34 3.55
C LYS A 528 9.86 -20.41 4.66
N VAL A 529 9.76 -19.59 5.67
CA VAL A 529 10.65 -19.56 6.83
C VAL A 529 9.86 -19.59 8.12
N SER A 530 10.51 -19.92 9.22
CA SER A 530 9.91 -19.88 10.55
C SER A 530 10.01 -18.46 11.13
N PRO A 531 9.01 -18.00 11.91
CA PRO A 531 9.08 -16.72 12.59
C PRO A 531 10.19 -16.69 13.64
N PRO A 532 10.71 -15.51 14.03
CA PRO A 532 11.76 -15.38 15.03
C PRO A 532 11.24 -15.67 16.44
N GLY A 533 12.09 -16.27 17.26
CA GLY A 533 11.82 -16.51 18.68
C GLY A 533 10.51 -17.23 18.95
N THR A 534 9.59 -16.54 19.61
CA THR A 534 8.26 -17.05 19.96
C THR A 534 7.12 -16.36 19.22
N ALA A 535 7.44 -15.58 18.19
CA ALA A 535 6.44 -14.89 17.36
C ALA A 535 5.43 -15.87 16.73
N ARG A 536 4.17 -15.44 16.59
CA ARG A 536 3.06 -16.29 16.16
C ARG A 536 2.24 -15.61 15.05
N PRO A 537 1.57 -16.39 14.16
CA PRO A 537 0.53 -15.87 13.32
C PRO A 537 -0.56 -15.13 14.10
N ASP A 538 -1.08 -14.05 13.58
CA ASP A 538 -2.04 -13.19 14.28
C ASP A 538 -3.33 -13.91 14.68
N TRP A 539 -3.82 -14.86 13.85
CA TRP A 539 -4.98 -15.67 14.20
C TRP A 539 -4.75 -16.54 15.43
N MET A 540 -3.51 -17.05 15.63
CA MET A 540 -3.17 -17.82 16.83
C MET A 540 -3.18 -16.95 18.08
N ILE A 541 -2.70 -15.70 17.95
CA ILE A 541 -2.72 -14.71 19.05
C ILE A 541 -4.18 -14.42 19.43
N ALA A 542 -5.07 -14.26 18.43
CA ALA A 542 -6.50 -14.06 18.65
C ALA A 542 -7.16 -15.25 19.37
N VAL A 543 -6.84 -16.48 18.95
CA VAL A 543 -7.32 -17.72 19.59
C VAL A 543 -6.84 -17.82 21.05
N ASP A 544 -5.55 -17.56 21.28
CA ASP A 544 -5.01 -17.62 22.63
C ASP A 544 -5.62 -16.52 23.52
N LEU A 545 -5.76 -15.29 23.02
CA LEU A 545 -6.40 -14.19 23.76
C LEU A 545 -7.86 -14.53 24.12
N ALA A 546 -8.60 -15.11 23.19
CA ALA A 546 -10.00 -15.55 23.44
C ALA A 546 -10.08 -16.56 24.56
N ARG A 547 -9.16 -17.54 24.63
CA ARG A 547 -9.09 -18.51 25.74
C ARG A 547 -8.87 -17.83 27.09
N TYR A 548 -8.02 -16.79 27.15
CA TYR A 548 -7.83 -15.99 28.38
C TYR A 548 -9.04 -15.10 28.70
N LEU A 549 -9.94 -14.86 27.74
CA LEU A 549 -11.26 -14.23 27.95
C LEU A 549 -12.36 -15.25 28.30
N ASP A 550 -12.00 -16.50 28.60
CA ASP A 550 -12.90 -17.62 28.89
C ASP A 550 -13.85 -17.93 27.72
N ARG A 551 -13.34 -17.77 26.49
CA ARG A 551 -14.07 -18.05 25.23
C ARG A 551 -13.22 -18.94 24.32
N ASP A 552 -13.90 -19.69 23.46
CA ASP A 552 -13.28 -20.48 22.39
C ASP A 552 -13.72 -19.91 21.05
N LEU A 553 -12.77 -19.67 20.14
CA LEU A 553 -13.07 -19.27 18.77
C LEU A 553 -13.57 -20.44 17.90
N GLY A 554 -13.40 -21.68 18.36
CA GLY A 554 -13.92 -22.87 17.66
C GLY A 554 -13.06 -23.36 16.51
N PHE A 555 -11.80 -22.88 16.38
CA PHE A 555 -10.85 -23.32 15.35
C PHE A 555 -9.42 -23.33 15.88
N SER A 556 -8.59 -24.20 15.29
CA SER A 556 -7.20 -24.42 15.65
C SER A 556 -6.25 -24.48 14.43
N SER A 557 -6.78 -24.33 13.22
CA SER A 557 -6.02 -24.32 11.98
C SER A 557 -6.62 -23.33 10.97
N VAL A 558 -5.86 -23.01 9.92
CA VAL A 558 -6.30 -22.15 8.80
C VAL A 558 -7.48 -22.79 8.06
N GLU A 559 -7.46 -24.10 7.89
CA GLU A 559 -8.52 -24.87 7.23
C GLU A 559 -9.83 -24.78 8.01
N GLU A 560 -9.80 -24.95 9.34
CA GLU A 560 -10.97 -24.82 10.20
C GLU A 560 -11.55 -23.40 10.20
N ILE A 561 -10.70 -22.37 10.08
CA ILE A 561 -11.14 -20.98 9.90
C ILE A 561 -11.91 -20.84 8.59
N TRP A 562 -11.39 -21.38 7.49
CA TRP A 562 -12.08 -21.34 6.20
C TRP A 562 -13.39 -22.13 6.20
N GLU A 563 -13.43 -23.29 6.84
CA GLU A 563 -14.70 -24.04 7.02
C GLU A 563 -15.77 -23.20 7.73
N GLU A 564 -15.38 -22.37 8.68
CA GLU A 564 -16.31 -21.46 9.34
C GLU A 564 -16.70 -20.27 8.46
N ILE A 565 -15.73 -19.65 7.74
CA ILE A 565 -15.98 -18.56 6.80
C ILE A 565 -16.98 -19.01 5.72
N GLU A 566 -16.78 -20.18 5.13
CA GLU A 566 -17.67 -20.72 4.08
C GLU A 566 -19.10 -20.98 4.58
N LYS A 567 -19.27 -21.32 5.85
CA LYS A 567 -20.60 -21.50 6.47
C LYS A 567 -21.39 -20.20 6.61
N ILE A 568 -20.70 -19.08 6.88
CA ILE A 568 -21.37 -17.81 7.19
C ILE A 568 -21.32 -16.81 6.03
N SER A 569 -20.49 -17.06 5.04
CA SER A 569 -20.27 -16.17 3.89
C SER A 569 -20.56 -16.86 2.56
N PRO A 570 -21.75 -16.66 1.98
CA PRO A 570 -22.11 -17.29 0.69
C PRO A 570 -21.17 -16.91 -0.46
N ILE A 571 -20.56 -15.73 -0.43
CA ILE A 571 -19.64 -15.28 -1.48
C ILE A 571 -18.28 -15.99 -1.43
N HIS A 572 -17.98 -16.69 -0.35
CA HIS A 572 -16.71 -17.39 -0.14
C HIS A 572 -16.84 -18.93 -0.21
N GLN A 573 -17.96 -19.45 -0.67
CA GLN A 573 -18.15 -20.91 -0.79
C GLN A 573 -17.17 -21.51 -1.81
N ASP A 574 -16.64 -22.68 -1.50
CA ASP A 574 -15.71 -23.46 -2.33
C ASP A 574 -14.39 -22.75 -2.71
N ILE A 575 -14.00 -21.68 -1.98
CA ILE A 575 -12.81 -20.90 -2.30
C ILE A 575 -11.53 -21.74 -2.16
N ILE A 576 -11.38 -22.50 -1.09
CA ILE A 576 -10.17 -23.30 -0.85
C ILE A 576 -10.00 -24.38 -1.90
N HIS A 577 -11.12 -25.05 -2.29
CA HIS A 577 -11.10 -26.03 -3.37
C HIS A 577 -10.69 -25.36 -4.70
N SER A 578 -11.31 -24.25 -5.05
CA SER A 578 -11.00 -23.50 -6.28
C SER A 578 -9.55 -23.00 -6.31
N LEU A 579 -9.00 -22.57 -5.17
CA LEU A 579 -7.60 -22.15 -5.06
C LEU A 579 -6.63 -23.31 -5.28
N SER A 580 -6.99 -24.54 -4.91
CA SER A 580 -6.15 -25.72 -5.18
C SER A 580 -6.02 -26.02 -6.67
N GLU A 581 -7.02 -25.67 -7.47
CA GLU A 581 -7.02 -25.82 -8.93
C GLU A 581 -6.40 -24.62 -9.68
N GLN A 582 -6.52 -23.41 -9.13
CA GLN A 582 -6.12 -22.15 -9.74
C GLN A 582 -5.10 -21.39 -8.88
N SER A 583 -4.15 -22.09 -8.28
CA SER A 583 -3.22 -21.53 -7.26
C SER A 583 -2.45 -20.30 -7.74
N ARG A 584 -2.10 -20.24 -9.03
CA ARG A 584 -1.31 -19.13 -9.61
C ARG A 584 -2.18 -17.92 -9.98
N GLU A 585 -3.35 -18.14 -10.57
CA GLU A 585 -4.25 -17.05 -10.98
C GLU A 585 -5.11 -16.54 -9.81
N GLY A 586 -5.36 -17.35 -8.79
CA GLY A 586 -6.28 -17.02 -7.70
C GLY A 586 -7.74 -17.05 -8.13
N VAL A 587 -8.66 -16.78 -7.19
CA VAL A 587 -10.11 -16.89 -7.39
C VAL A 587 -10.77 -15.53 -7.19
N LEU A 588 -11.48 -15.05 -8.22
CA LEU A 588 -12.21 -13.78 -8.15
C LEU A 588 -13.54 -13.97 -7.40
N VAL A 589 -13.71 -13.27 -6.28
CA VAL A 589 -14.95 -13.27 -5.49
C VAL A 589 -15.86 -12.16 -5.98
N LYS A 590 -17.08 -12.56 -6.33
CA LYS A 590 -18.17 -11.66 -6.72
C LYS A 590 -19.18 -11.58 -5.59
N GLY A 591 -19.67 -10.40 -5.30
CA GLY A 591 -20.70 -10.15 -4.31
C GLY A 591 -21.34 -8.80 -4.57
N GLU A 592 -22.62 -8.69 -4.24
CA GLU A 592 -23.36 -7.44 -4.32
C GLU A 592 -23.38 -6.76 -2.96
N PHE A 593 -23.37 -5.44 -2.96
CA PHE A 593 -23.56 -4.61 -1.78
C PHE A 593 -24.34 -3.35 -2.19
N GLU A 594 -25.19 -2.85 -1.31
CA GLU A 594 -25.97 -1.64 -1.60
C GLU A 594 -25.07 -0.40 -1.58
N LEU A 595 -25.16 0.43 -2.64
CA LEU A 595 -24.35 1.61 -2.76
C LEU A 595 -24.71 2.66 -1.70
N SER A 596 -23.78 2.93 -0.81
CA SER A 596 -23.89 4.02 0.17
C SER A 596 -23.75 5.39 -0.52
N ARG A 597 -24.69 6.29 -0.24
CA ARG A 597 -24.70 7.68 -0.76
C ARG A 597 -24.73 8.65 0.42
N PRO A 598 -23.56 9.05 0.94
CA PRO A 598 -23.50 10.06 2.00
C PRO A 598 -23.98 11.44 1.51
N GLU A 599 -24.24 12.34 2.43
CA GLU A 599 -24.50 13.75 2.09
C GLU A 599 -23.23 14.37 1.47
N GLU A 600 -23.45 15.26 0.48
CA GLU A 600 -22.35 15.96 -0.23
C GLU A 600 -21.49 16.78 0.76
N THR A 601 -20.19 16.63 0.64
CA THR A 601 -19.23 17.26 1.54
C THR A 601 -19.09 18.76 1.24
N LYS A 602 -19.29 19.59 2.22
CA LYS A 602 -19.09 21.04 2.10
C LYS A 602 -17.61 21.39 2.24
N VAL A 603 -16.98 21.72 1.12
CA VAL A 603 -15.60 22.20 1.08
C VAL A 603 -15.60 23.72 1.13
N GLN A 604 -14.81 24.30 2.04
CA GLN A 604 -14.64 25.76 2.09
C GLN A 604 -13.81 26.24 0.88
N SER A 605 -14.22 27.37 0.32
CA SER A 605 -13.45 28.04 -0.73
C SER A 605 -12.10 28.50 -0.19
N ARG A 606 -11.05 28.28 -0.96
CA ARG A 606 -9.70 28.71 -0.61
C ARG A 606 -9.60 30.22 -0.53
N ASP A 607 -8.91 30.75 0.48
CA ASP A 607 -8.53 32.16 0.53
C ASP A 607 -7.48 32.45 -0.56
N ALA A 608 -7.49 33.66 -1.11
CA ALA A 608 -6.57 34.10 -2.16
C ALA A 608 -5.08 34.06 -1.73
N TYR A 609 -4.81 34.15 -0.44
CA TYR A 609 -3.45 34.13 0.14
C TYR A 609 -3.04 32.77 0.70
N SER A 610 -3.90 31.77 0.68
CA SER A 610 -3.59 30.43 1.15
C SER A 610 -3.28 29.49 -0.02
N PHE A 611 -2.54 28.40 0.31
CA PHE A 611 -2.27 27.30 -0.60
C PHE A 611 -2.98 26.05 -0.07
N ARG A 612 -3.63 25.31 -0.96
CA ARG A 612 -4.20 24.01 -0.63
C ARG A 612 -3.09 22.98 -0.48
N LEU A 613 -3.04 22.30 0.65
CA LEU A 613 -2.02 21.28 0.91
C LEU A 613 -2.29 20.02 0.08
N VAL A 614 -1.25 19.52 -0.58
CA VAL A 614 -1.22 18.24 -1.28
C VAL A 614 -0.15 17.36 -0.64
N VAL A 615 -0.53 16.21 -0.12
CA VAL A 615 0.40 15.24 0.47
C VAL A 615 0.29 13.93 -0.28
N THR A 616 1.37 13.53 -0.96
CA THR A 616 1.40 12.28 -1.73
C THR A 616 2.42 11.30 -1.14
N ARG A 617 2.19 10.02 -1.38
CA ARG A 617 3.15 8.96 -1.05
C ARG A 617 4.13 8.75 -2.21
N THR A 618 5.28 8.21 -1.89
CA THR A 618 6.30 7.78 -2.87
C THR A 618 6.63 6.31 -2.64
N MET A 619 7.16 5.64 -3.67
CA MET A 619 7.57 4.23 -3.59
C MET A 619 8.52 3.99 -2.42
N TYR A 620 9.49 4.89 -2.26
CA TYR A 620 10.44 4.85 -1.16
C TYR A 620 10.15 5.99 -0.19
N ASP A 621 9.84 5.62 1.04
CA ASP A 621 9.55 6.49 2.16
C ASP A 621 10.22 5.97 3.44
N GLN A 622 10.05 6.64 4.57
CA GLN A 622 10.53 6.17 5.87
C GLN A 622 9.50 5.28 6.60
N GLY A 623 8.52 4.71 5.87
CA GLY A 623 7.58 3.74 6.44
C GLY A 623 8.26 2.49 6.98
N THR A 624 7.62 1.82 7.94
CA THR A 624 8.21 0.75 8.78
C THR A 624 9.00 -0.28 7.98
N PHE A 625 8.43 -0.88 6.94
CA PHE A 625 9.14 -1.91 6.17
C PHE A 625 10.35 -1.37 5.39
N ASN A 626 10.26 -0.15 4.81
CA ASN A 626 11.38 0.47 4.12
C ASN A 626 12.50 0.79 5.10
N ALA A 627 12.17 1.27 6.30
CA ALA A 627 13.14 1.63 7.34
C ALA A 627 13.95 0.43 7.84
N TYR A 628 13.34 -0.76 7.86
CA TYR A 628 14.02 -1.99 8.28
C TYR A 628 14.63 -2.81 7.13
N SER A 629 14.47 -2.39 5.87
CA SER A 629 15.13 -3.00 4.71
C SER A 629 16.40 -2.24 4.32
N GLN A 630 17.56 -2.90 4.40
CA GLN A 630 18.86 -2.29 4.11
C GLN A 630 18.96 -1.76 2.66
N SER A 631 18.30 -2.41 1.72
CA SER A 631 18.28 -2.01 0.32
C SER A 631 17.34 -0.86 0.01
N LEU A 632 16.42 -0.49 0.91
CA LEU A 632 15.38 0.51 0.67
C LEU A 632 15.53 1.76 1.56
N VAL A 633 16.07 1.62 2.77
CA VAL A 633 16.11 2.69 3.79
C VAL A 633 16.75 4.00 3.32
N GLY A 634 17.74 3.93 2.44
CA GLY A 634 18.47 5.11 1.94
C GLY A 634 17.86 5.78 0.70
N LEU A 635 16.76 5.22 0.15
CA LEU A 635 16.18 5.67 -1.12
C LEU A 635 15.07 6.73 -0.97
N ALA A 636 14.60 6.97 0.25
CA ALA A 636 13.58 7.98 0.52
C ALA A 636 14.08 9.39 0.18
N PRO A 637 13.27 10.23 -0.49
CA PRO A 637 13.63 11.62 -0.77
C PRO A 637 13.73 12.47 0.50
N LYS A 638 14.47 13.59 0.43
CA LYS A 638 14.42 14.62 1.47
C LYS A 638 13.13 15.43 1.35
N ALA A 639 12.57 15.82 2.49
CA ALA A 639 11.37 16.65 2.55
C ALA A 639 11.63 18.05 1.96
N SER A 640 10.69 18.54 1.18
CA SER A 640 10.68 19.88 0.60
C SER A 640 9.27 20.29 0.22
N LEU A 641 9.01 21.60 0.15
CA LEU A 641 7.77 22.19 -0.33
C LEU A 641 7.88 22.40 -1.85
N GLY A 642 6.97 21.80 -2.61
CA GLY A 642 6.84 21.99 -4.06
C GLY A 642 5.73 22.98 -4.38
N PHE A 643 6.02 24.02 -5.16
CA PHE A 643 5.06 25.01 -5.63
C PHE A 643 5.02 25.05 -7.15
N GLU A 644 3.86 25.31 -7.74
CA GLU A 644 3.79 25.62 -9.16
C GLU A 644 4.74 26.78 -9.50
N PRO A 645 5.46 26.77 -10.64
CA PRO A 645 6.53 27.72 -10.92
C PRO A 645 6.15 29.21 -10.83
N THR A 646 4.90 29.58 -11.21
CA THR A 646 4.47 30.99 -11.08
C THR A 646 4.15 31.36 -9.63
N ASP A 647 3.60 30.43 -8.87
CA ASP A 647 3.36 30.58 -7.44
C ASP A 647 4.71 30.65 -6.67
N PHE A 648 5.69 29.80 -7.02
CA PHE A 648 7.02 29.86 -6.45
C PHE A 648 7.71 31.21 -6.70
N SER A 649 7.63 31.71 -7.95
CA SER A 649 8.20 33.00 -8.31
C SER A 649 7.57 34.17 -7.54
N ALA A 650 6.28 34.06 -7.20
CA ALA A 650 5.58 35.07 -6.42
C ALA A 650 5.99 35.11 -4.95
N LEU A 651 6.59 34.03 -4.41
CA LEU A 651 7.13 34.02 -3.05
C LEU A 651 8.42 34.86 -2.92
N GLY A 652 9.15 35.08 -4.02
CA GLY A 652 10.37 35.88 -4.02
C GLY A 652 11.57 35.23 -3.32
N VAL A 653 11.60 33.91 -3.23
CA VAL A 653 12.66 33.10 -2.57
C VAL A 653 13.48 32.33 -3.60
N GLU A 654 14.69 31.92 -3.23
CA GLU A 654 15.56 31.08 -4.07
C GLU A 654 15.25 29.59 -3.89
N VAL A 655 15.67 28.76 -4.86
CA VAL A 655 15.47 27.29 -4.80
C VAL A 655 16.27 26.71 -3.63
N GLY A 656 15.57 26.01 -2.73
CA GLY A 656 16.17 25.42 -1.53
C GLY A 656 16.20 26.35 -0.33
N GLU A 657 15.76 27.60 -0.48
CA GLU A 657 15.59 28.52 0.65
C GLU A 657 14.45 28.05 1.56
N GLU A 658 14.65 28.20 2.88
CA GLU A 658 13.64 27.82 3.87
C GLU A 658 12.52 28.85 3.92
N VAL A 659 11.27 28.36 3.82
CA VAL A 659 10.06 29.14 4.02
C VAL A 659 9.29 28.62 5.22
N GLU A 660 8.58 29.50 5.89
CA GLU A 660 7.67 29.14 6.98
C GLU A 660 6.28 28.90 6.39
N VAL A 661 5.70 27.72 6.62
CA VAL A 661 4.30 27.41 6.34
C VAL A 661 3.53 27.34 7.65
N VAL A 662 2.44 28.07 7.69
CA VAL A 662 1.56 28.14 8.87
C VAL A 662 0.25 27.43 8.54
N GLY A 663 0.00 26.34 9.24
CA GLY A 663 -1.22 25.56 9.16
C GLY A 663 -2.01 25.57 10.46
N PRO A 664 -3.13 24.84 10.53
CA PRO A 664 -3.96 24.70 11.73
C PRO A 664 -3.19 24.17 12.95
N LYS A 665 -2.13 23.40 12.73
CA LYS A 665 -1.30 22.78 13.78
C LYS A 665 -0.07 23.61 14.19
N GLY A 666 0.15 24.76 13.58
CA GLY A 666 1.26 25.67 13.87
C GLY A 666 2.23 25.87 12.70
N PRO A 667 3.32 26.64 12.92
CA PRO A 667 4.30 26.92 11.89
C PRO A 667 5.31 25.78 11.73
N VAL A 668 5.69 25.50 10.47
CA VAL A 668 6.73 24.57 10.09
C VAL A 668 7.65 25.22 9.06
N VAL A 669 8.95 24.94 9.14
CA VAL A 669 9.98 25.49 8.24
C VAL A 669 10.55 24.39 7.37
N LEU A 670 10.48 24.54 6.05
CA LEU A 670 10.98 23.58 5.07
C LEU A 670 11.60 24.29 3.84
N PRO A 671 12.56 23.66 3.15
CA PRO A 671 13.10 24.19 1.90
C PRO A 671 12.04 24.18 0.80
N ALA A 672 11.95 25.29 0.06
CA ALA A 672 11.01 25.47 -1.05
C ALA A 672 11.67 25.25 -2.41
N LYS A 673 10.91 24.73 -3.36
CA LYS A 673 11.35 24.56 -4.75
C LYS A 673 10.19 24.74 -5.74
N PRO A 674 10.47 25.16 -6.98
CA PRO A 674 9.47 25.09 -8.04
C PRO A 674 9.20 23.63 -8.40
N ASP A 675 7.92 23.30 -8.66
CA ASP A 675 7.49 21.98 -9.07
C ASP A 675 6.38 22.12 -10.14
N SER A 676 6.73 21.86 -11.39
CA SER A 676 5.78 21.92 -12.52
C SER A 676 4.73 20.79 -12.52
N LYS A 677 4.87 19.84 -11.58
CA LYS A 677 3.95 18.72 -11.47
C LYS A 677 2.69 19.06 -10.68
N VAL A 678 2.67 20.13 -9.91
CA VAL A 678 1.55 20.46 -9.00
C VAL A 678 0.57 21.47 -9.60
N ALA A 679 -0.68 21.42 -9.11
CA ALA A 679 -1.71 22.37 -9.52
C ALA A 679 -1.42 23.78 -8.96
N LYS A 680 -1.83 24.82 -9.70
CA LYS A 680 -1.72 26.21 -9.25
C LYS A 680 -2.54 26.46 -7.99
N GLY A 681 -1.95 27.21 -7.03
CA GLY A 681 -2.57 27.49 -5.73
C GLY A 681 -2.51 26.31 -4.76
N THR A 682 -1.60 25.35 -5.00
CA THR A 682 -1.33 24.25 -4.09
C THR A 682 0.13 24.26 -3.63
N VAL A 683 0.38 23.64 -2.48
CA VAL A 683 1.72 23.31 -1.99
C VAL A 683 1.83 21.81 -1.78
N HIS A 684 2.85 21.19 -2.34
CA HIS A 684 3.06 19.75 -2.30
C HIS A 684 4.16 19.37 -1.31
N VAL A 685 3.90 18.32 -0.53
CA VAL A 685 4.87 17.69 0.38
C VAL A 685 4.76 16.17 0.25
N GLY A 686 5.90 15.48 0.21
CA GLY A 686 5.91 14.01 0.25
C GLY A 686 5.67 13.47 1.67
N HIS A 687 4.86 12.40 1.76
CA HIS A 687 4.60 11.71 3.03
C HIS A 687 5.83 10.90 3.48
N ASN A 688 6.19 10.97 4.76
CA ASN A 688 7.32 10.23 5.36
C ASN A 688 8.65 10.37 4.59
N HIS A 689 8.95 11.56 4.10
CA HIS A 689 10.25 11.89 3.54
C HIS A 689 11.30 12.13 4.64
N ILE A 690 12.59 12.04 4.29
CA ILE A 690 13.69 12.24 5.24
C ILE A 690 13.64 13.66 5.81
N GLY A 691 13.61 13.77 7.12
CA GLY A 691 13.70 15.00 7.88
C GLY A 691 12.36 15.63 8.27
N PHE A 692 11.22 15.17 7.70
CA PHE A 692 9.91 15.73 8.06
C PHE A 692 8.77 14.76 7.76
N SER A 693 7.77 14.74 8.63
CA SER A 693 6.51 14.03 8.40
C SER A 693 5.41 15.03 8.01
N ALA A 694 4.88 14.90 6.80
CA ALA A 694 3.81 15.77 6.31
C ALA A 694 2.51 15.69 7.15
N THR A 695 2.35 14.63 7.96
CA THR A 695 1.23 14.46 8.90
C THR A 695 1.21 15.50 10.02
N GLU A 696 2.30 16.27 10.19
CA GLU A 696 2.35 17.40 11.13
C GLU A 696 1.63 18.65 10.58
N LEU A 697 1.36 18.73 9.28
CA LEU A 697 0.64 19.83 8.64
C LEU A 697 -0.85 19.56 8.45
N ILE A 698 -1.27 18.29 8.45
CA ILE A 698 -2.63 17.88 8.12
C ILE A 698 -3.55 18.09 9.33
N ASP A 699 -4.75 18.60 9.05
CA ASP A 699 -5.88 18.60 9.97
C ASP A 699 -6.96 17.65 9.44
N ALA A 700 -7.11 16.50 10.08
CA ALA A 700 -8.07 15.47 9.67
C ALA A 700 -9.54 15.85 9.97
N SER A 701 -9.78 16.93 10.75
CA SER A 701 -11.14 17.38 11.10
C SER A 701 -11.82 18.21 10.01
N VAL A 702 -11.07 18.63 8.98
CA VAL A 702 -11.58 19.42 7.85
C VAL A 702 -11.43 18.66 6.53
N PRO A 703 -12.35 18.87 5.56
CA PRO A 703 -12.30 18.16 4.26
C PRO A 703 -11.00 18.35 3.50
N VAL A 704 -10.38 19.51 3.61
CA VAL A 704 -9.09 19.85 2.98
C VAL A 704 -8.30 20.78 3.89
N THR A 705 -7.00 20.65 3.91
CA THR A 705 -6.11 21.51 4.70
C THR A 705 -5.55 22.64 3.83
N ASP A 706 -5.70 23.88 4.29
CA ASP A 706 -5.11 25.08 3.69
C ASP A 706 -3.97 25.62 4.56
N LEU A 707 -2.90 26.10 3.90
CA LEU A 707 -1.71 26.64 4.55
C LEU A 707 -1.44 28.07 4.07
N THR A 708 -0.90 28.92 4.94
CA THR A 708 -0.33 30.22 4.58
C THR A 708 1.19 30.11 4.53
N VAL A 709 1.81 30.68 3.50
CA VAL A 709 3.25 30.66 3.31
C VAL A 709 3.81 32.06 3.63
N VAL A 710 4.80 32.10 4.50
CA VAL A 710 5.49 33.35 4.89
C VAL A 710 6.93 33.24 4.42
N SER A 711 7.36 34.12 3.52
CA SER A 711 8.80 34.29 3.22
C SER A 711 9.49 34.92 4.42
N LYS A 712 10.58 34.36 4.89
CA LYS A 712 11.39 34.92 5.98
C LYS A 712 12.08 36.19 5.59
#